data_45fe271e5387254c2d6ed91b5f5ce456
#
_entry.id   45fe271e5387254c2d6ed91b5f5ce456
#
_cell.length_a   1.000
_cell.length_b   1.000
_cell.length_c   1.000
_cell.angle_alpha   90.00
_cell.angle_beta   90.00
_cell.angle_gamma   90.00
#
_symmetry.space_group_name_H-M   'P 1'
#
loop_
_entity.id
_entity.type
_entity.pdbx_description
1 polymer ?
#
loop_
_entity_poly.entity_id
_entity_poly.type
_entity_poly.pdbx_seq_one_letter_code
_entity_poly.pdbx_strand_id
1 'polypeptide(L)'
;MGVGGSVGEKNNGSTHSTHATLSTTTASFTVAQLVASNSDIYVKPNSKRPGTASGDRFAKYQSARSVSEYLKLGGTKSDLANDLKKGIVTVKVKVFDDDGDVMTELAEASDSDDDDDDEDDVPSKKQEGKGDAFERVQTEQLIDATTDESKDNGGTDDATKADDDDTQVTFGDVTIDVPTVEVRRSNRLAGGTAFTTVTRKSTVPPPVLKVHLECDFTKCDKTFHNFEADLPADRVDENRKAYKAEFDGMVDSGSLSQPVSLPHGHVPVPMIMVGKIKMPTEKDPKGKLKWRACPKGFKQRDGLNYDAGDIHAPVMDKTTLRVLLSIGNSRDANLRQADVTQAFLWADLDEEVYVTAPPGYDLGRDDHGRPLVFRVLKAIYGLKQSPACWYKLISRWLLDQGYQQSGYDQCLFHAWRNADGQIDPSQSPDDQHDDFTFIGFHVDDFLTVTTDKQWETEFLDSLRSRFDITDLGEPTQLLGLNIERDKTARSLKISCPTVLNDMLENTGMTGAYPTTSPAMNPEPTDLITADNEYRHEGLDPAKVIGSMQYAASSCRPDLALVCSSLGSERQKKTLAGLKNLKRGIGYVAGTVNMGLIYHGATTSRFAQITVYVDSEFGGDLKLTMNPTGRPRYGFGIFVGNDLVAYRTKSADTVVLSSANAEIIGLSEACRHLTWTRNLLKDLGFKLSPTVVYEDNAAAISIATRAYLTSRTRHIHLRDLYVRELVTNGDVEIRYVKTNENIADFFTKFQPVATFRIHRDILMGICPVKRA
;
A
#
# COMPACT_ATOMS: atom_id res chain seq x y z
N MET A 1 -56.94 -27.12 43.58
CA MET A 1 -57.03 -28.52 43.97
C MET A 1 -55.89 -29.21 43.29
N GLY A 2 -54.83 -29.56 43.85
CA GLY A 2 -54.68 -30.41 45.03
C GLY A 2 -53.81 -31.56 44.58
N VAL A 3 -52.70 -31.62 45.22
CA VAL A 3 -51.95 -32.69 45.90
C VAL A 3 -51.24 -33.68 44.98
N GLY A 4 -49.95 -34.02 45.06
CA GLY A 4 -49.06 -34.14 46.18
C GLY A 4 -48.37 -35.49 46.11
N GLY A 5 -47.16 -35.55 46.62
CA GLY A 5 -46.49 -36.79 46.99
C GLY A 5 -45.25 -37.14 46.13
N SER A 6 -44.08 -36.95 46.50
CA SER A 6 -43.13 -37.38 47.54
C SER A 6 -42.40 -38.70 47.27
N VAL A 7 -41.04 -38.58 47.31
CA VAL A 7 -40.04 -39.51 47.86
C VAL A 7 -39.53 -40.70 47.06
N GLY A 8 -38.22 -40.75 46.91
CA GLY A 8 -37.51 -41.97 46.59
C GLY A 8 -36.05 -41.74 46.16
N GLU A 9 -35.15 -41.57 47.16
CA GLU A 9 -33.70 -41.67 46.98
C GLU A 9 -33.30 -43.05 46.45
N LYS A 10 -32.34 -43.07 45.51
CA LYS A 10 -31.25 -44.08 45.52
C LYS A 10 -30.00 -43.57 44.77
N ASN A 11 -28.95 -43.45 45.49
CA ASN A 11 -27.58 -43.34 45.05
C ASN A 11 -27.20 -44.40 44.01
N ASN A 12 -26.54 -44.00 42.94
CA ASN A 12 -25.42 -44.75 42.40
C ASN A 12 -24.51 -43.81 41.60
N GLY A 13 -23.25 -43.81 41.96
CA GLY A 13 -22.19 -43.04 41.36
C GLY A 13 -21.92 -43.42 39.89
N SER A 14 -21.71 -42.43 39.09
CA SER A 14 -20.97 -42.55 37.86
C SER A 14 -20.21 -41.25 37.64
N THR A 15 -18.92 -41.38 37.56
CA THR A 15 -17.93 -40.40 37.22
C THR A 15 -18.30 -39.67 35.92
N HIS A 16 -18.65 -38.40 36.00
CA HIS A 16 -18.71 -37.52 34.84
C HIS A 16 -17.36 -36.90 34.62
N SER A 17 -16.67 -37.31 33.58
CA SER A 17 -15.56 -36.63 32.93
C SER A 17 -16.13 -35.36 32.31
N THR A 18 -15.84 -34.24 32.90
CA THR A 18 -16.08 -32.92 32.31
C THR A 18 -15.02 -32.67 31.25
N HIS A 19 -15.39 -32.80 29.98
CA HIS A 19 -14.62 -32.24 28.89
C HIS A 19 -14.74 -30.72 28.97
N ALA A 20 -13.69 -30.07 29.46
CA ALA A 20 -13.47 -28.65 29.26
C ALA A 20 -13.01 -28.42 27.82
N THR A 21 -13.83 -27.80 27.03
CA THR A 21 -13.46 -27.26 25.71
C THR A 21 -12.55 -26.07 25.93
N LEU A 22 -11.23 -26.28 25.82
CA LEU A 22 -10.25 -25.20 25.77
C LEU A 22 -10.35 -24.51 24.41
N SER A 23 -10.66 -23.22 24.42
CA SER A 23 -10.50 -22.35 23.27
C SER A 23 -9.01 -22.10 23.06
N THR A 24 -8.41 -22.68 22.02
CA THR A 24 -7.05 -22.41 21.62
C THR A 24 -6.91 -21.01 21.05
N THR A 25 -6.38 -20.10 21.84
CA THR A 25 -5.87 -18.83 21.36
C THR A 25 -4.52 -19.09 20.71
N THR A 26 -4.44 -19.08 19.39
CA THR A 26 -3.19 -19.19 18.64
C THR A 26 -2.38 -17.91 18.82
N ALA A 27 -1.39 -17.91 19.69
CA ALA A 27 -0.41 -16.85 19.80
C ALA A 27 0.53 -16.90 18.59
N SER A 28 0.48 -15.93 17.69
CA SER A 28 1.41 -15.80 16.58
C SER A 28 2.70 -15.15 17.05
N PHE A 29 3.81 -15.91 17.02
CA PHE A 29 5.13 -15.38 17.31
C PHE A 29 5.86 -15.00 16.02
N THR A 30 6.53 -13.85 16.01
CA THR A 30 7.43 -13.50 14.93
C THR A 30 8.74 -14.28 15.02
N VAL A 31 9.40 -14.53 13.89
CA VAL A 31 10.72 -15.20 13.86
C VAL A 31 11.75 -14.46 14.74
N ALA A 32 11.67 -13.13 14.80
CA ALA A 32 12.54 -12.31 15.64
C ALA A 32 12.31 -12.59 17.14
N GLN A 33 11.08 -12.75 17.58
CA GLN A 33 10.73 -13.09 18.97
C GLN A 33 11.20 -14.52 19.33
N LEU A 34 11.07 -15.48 18.43
CA LEU A 34 11.56 -16.83 18.62
C LEU A 34 13.08 -16.91 18.71
N VAL A 35 13.79 -16.09 17.91
CA VAL A 35 15.26 -15.97 17.98
C VAL A 35 15.69 -15.31 19.29
N ALA A 36 15.00 -14.26 19.72
CA ALA A 36 15.32 -13.55 20.96
C ALA A 36 15.05 -14.40 22.22
N SER A 37 13.98 -15.19 22.22
CA SER A 37 13.60 -16.06 23.34
C SER A 37 14.37 -17.39 23.37
N ASN A 38 15.14 -17.71 22.31
CA ASN A 38 15.80 -19.00 22.15
C ASN A 38 14.87 -20.19 22.41
N SER A 39 13.66 -20.14 21.87
CA SER A 39 12.62 -21.15 22.13
C SER A 39 13.05 -22.56 21.73
N ASP A 40 12.56 -23.53 22.46
CA ASP A 40 12.69 -24.93 22.12
C ASP A 40 11.87 -25.24 20.88
N ILE A 41 12.44 -26.02 19.96
CA ILE A 41 11.80 -26.42 18.71
C ILE A 41 11.84 -27.92 18.50
N TYR A 42 10.91 -28.40 17.70
CA TYR A 42 10.96 -29.75 17.15
C TYR A 42 11.08 -29.66 15.63
N VAL A 43 12.10 -30.30 15.06
CA VAL A 43 12.31 -30.35 13.61
C VAL A 43 11.91 -31.74 13.12
N LYS A 44 10.93 -31.80 12.21
CA LYS A 44 10.44 -33.09 11.64
C LYS A 44 11.52 -33.73 10.77
N PRO A 45 11.99 -34.95 11.09
CA PRO A 45 13.05 -35.59 10.31
C PRO A 45 12.62 -35.91 8.89
N ASN A 46 13.58 -35.87 7.95
CA ASN A 46 13.40 -36.26 6.54
C ASN A 46 12.30 -35.51 5.76
N SER A 47 12.02 -34.26 6.13
CA SER A 47 10.96 -33.44 5.52
C SER A 47 11.36 -32.76 4.21
N LYS A 48 12.65 -32.80 3.82
CA LYS A 48 13.14 -32.20 2.57
C LYS A 48 13.90 -33.19 1.74
N ARG A 49 13.80 -33.11 0.39
CA ARG A 49 14.49 -34.05 -0.52
C ARG A 49 16.01 -33.86 -0.45
N PRO A 50 16.78 -34.95 -0.25
CA PRO A 50 18.24 -34.96 -0.35
C PRO A 50 18.70 -34.59 -1.77
N GLY A 51 19.88 -33.95 -1.90
CA GLY A 51 20.43 -33.57 -3.20
C GLY A 51 19.95 -32.25 -3.76
N THR A 52 19.08 -31.52 -3.06
CA THR A 52 18.74 -30.14 -3.37
C THR A 52 19.50 -29.21 -2.43
N ALA A 53 19.80 -27.97 -2.89
CA ALA A 53 20.48 -26.98 -2.05
C ALA A 53 19.74 -26.70 -0.71
N SER A 54 18.41 -26.81 -0.70
CA SER A 54 17.58 -26.71 0.49
C SER A 54 17.63 -27.99 1.35
N GLY A 55 17.63 -29.18 0.74
CA GLY A 55 17.72 -30.46 1.43
C GLY A 55 19.09 -30.68 2.07
N ASP A 56 20.16 -30.27 1.38
CA ASP A 56 21.54 -30.43 1.89
C ASP A 56 21.82 -29.47 3.06
N ARG A 57 21.20 -28.29 3.07
CA ARG A 57 21.20 -27.40 4.26
C ARG A 57 20.36 -27.97 5.38
N PHE A 58 19.17 -28.49 5.08
CA PHE A 58 18.27 -29.11 6.05
C PHE A 58 18.93 -30.27 6.80
N ALA A 59 19.67 -31.11 6.11
CA ALA A 59 20.39 -32.25 6.73
C ALA A 59 21.35 -31.82 7.86
N LYS A 60 21.83 -30.57 7.83
CA LYS A 60 22.74 -30.05 8.85
C LYS A 60 22.02 -29.66 10.14
N TYR A 61 20.81 -29.11 10.07
CA TYR A 61 20.08 -28.57 11.22
C TYR A 61 18.84 -29.37 11.64
N GLN A 62 18.54 -30.48 10.98
CA GLN A 62 17.38 -31.35 11.32
C GLN A 62 17.39 -31.93 12.73
N SER A 63 18.55 -31.96 13.41
CA SER A 63 18.69 -32.43 14.78
C SER A 63 18.58 -31.32 15.83
N ALA A 64 18.37 -30.08 15.43
CA ALA A 64 18.30 -28.96 16.35
C ALA A 64 17.10 -29.06 17.30
N ARG A 65 17.29 -28.70 18.57
CA ARG A 65 16.27 -28.71 19.63
C ARG A 65 15.91 -27.31 20.11
N SER A 66 16.68 -26.31 19.73
CA SER A 66 16.39 -24.89 20.01
C SER A 66 16.68 -24.04 18.79
N VAL A 67 16.10 -22.81 18.76
CA VAL A 67 16.33 -21.85 17.68
C VAL A 67 17.83 -21.49 17.56
N SER A 68 18.52 -21.33 18.68
CA SER A 68 19.96 -21.05 18.68
C SER A 68 20.77 -22.19 18.06
N GLU A 69 20.43 -23.43 18.38
CA GLU A 69 21.09 -24.64 17.82
C GLU A 69 20.79 -24.75 16.32
N TYR A 70 19.55 -24.48 15.89
CA TYR A 70 19.15 -24.48 14.49
C TYR A 70 20.01 -23.49 13.66
N LEU A 71 20.20 -22.28 14.16
CA LEU A 71 21.04 -21.26 13.51
C LEU A 71 22.53 -21.62 13.52
N LYS A 72 23.05 -22.19 14.63
CA LYS A 72 24.45 -22.65 14.74
C LYS A 72 24.78 -23.77 13.79
N LEU A 73 23.84 -24.67 13.51
CA LEU A 73 24.01 -25.79 12.60
C LEU A 73 23.85 -25.39 11.11
N GLY A 74 23.66 -24.12 10.82
CA GLY A 74 23.67 -23.57 9.46
C GLY A 74 22.28 -23.31 8.86
N GLY A 75 21.20 -23.39 9.66
CA GLY A 75 19.90 -22.86 9.30
C GLY A 75 19.93 -21.34 9.29
N THR A 76 19.21 -20.71 8.37
CA THR A 76 19.03 -19.25 8.33
C THR A 76 17.69 -18.86 8.96
N LYS A 77 17.52 -17.56 9.32
CA LYS A 77 16.20 -17.03 9.76
C LYS A 77 15.12 -17.25 8.69
N SER A 78 15.50 -17.15 7.42
CA SER A 78 14.60 -17.41 6.29
C SER A 78 14.24 -18.90 6.17
N ASP A 79 15.21 -19.81 6.38
CA ASP A 79 14.91 -21.24 6.44
C ASP A 79 13.98 -21.57 7.61
N LEU A 80 14.20 -20.95 8.79
CA LEU A 80 13.35 -21.14 9.96
C LEU A 80 11.93 -20.64 9.71
N ALA A 81 11.76 -19.46 9.10
CA ALA A 81 10.44 -18.91 8.72
C ALA A 81 9.69 -19.83 7.76
N ASN A 82 10.37 -20.31 6.72
CA ASN A 82 9.79 -21.24 5.75
C ASN A 82 9.47 -22.61 6.38
N ASP A 83 10.33 -23.10 7.26
CA ASP A 83 10.15 -24.40 7.88
C ASP A 83 9.05 -24.37 8.96
N LEU A 84 8.83 -23.22 9.62
CA LEU A 84 7.66 -22.98 10.47
C LEU A 84 6.37 -22.94 9.65
N LYS A 85 6.36 -22.18 8.55
CA LYS A 85 5.19 -22.07 7.66
C LYS A 85 4.77 -23.39 7.04
N LYS A 86 5.72 -24.29 6.80
CA LYS A 86 5.48 -25.63 6.23
C LYS A 86 5.28 -26.73 7.30
N GLY A 87 5.17 -26.37 8.58
CA GLY A 87 5.04 -27.36 9.67
C GLY A 87 6.21 -28.32 9.81
N ILE A 88 7.39 -27.99 9.21
CA ILE A 88 8.62 -28.78 9.32
C ILE A 88 9.31 -28.54 10.68
N VAL A 89 9.16 -27.32 11.20
CA VAL A 89 9.60 -26.92 12.54
C VAL A 89 8.35 -26.52 13.35
N THR A 90 8.24 -27.05 14.55
CA THR A 90 7.21 -26.68 15.54
C THR A 90 7.86 -26.08 16.77
N VAL A 91 7.24 -25.08 17.37
CA VAL A 91 7.73 -24.42 18.58
C VAL A 91 7.08 -25.06 19.79
N LYS A 92 7.87 -25.38 20.81
CA LYS A 92 7.37 -25.84 22.10
C LYS A 92 7.03 -24.60 22.94
N VAL A 93 5.75 -24.40 23.21
CA VAL A 93 5.26 -23.33 24.07
C VAL A 93 5.04 -23.88 25.46
N LYS A 94 5.57 -23.22 26.49
CA LYS A 94 5.25 -23.50 27.88
C LYS A 94 3.97 -22.75 28.22
N VAL A 95 2.89 -23.49 28.41
CA VAL A 95 1.63 -22.95 28.93
C VAL A 95 1.59 -23.28 30.41
N PHE A 96 1.26 -22.29 31.23
CA PHE A 96 1.04 -22.50 32.66
C PHE A 96 -0.46 -22.68 32.86
N ASP A 97 -0.85 -23.69 33.63
CA ASP A 97 -2.24 -23.85 34.07
C ASP A 97 -2.59 -22.86 35.20
N ASP A 98 -3.85 -22.83 35.57
CA ASP A 98 -4.35 -21.91 36.63
C ASP A 98 -3.74 -22.18 38.02
N ASP A 99 -3.05 -23.32 38.19
CA ASP A 99 -2.35 -23.69 39.42
C ASP A 99 -0.82 -23.40 39.33
N GLY A 100 -0.33 -22.91 38.18
CA GLY A 100 1.07 -22.54 37.96
C GLY A 100 1.99 -23.67 37.54
N ASP A 101 1.45 -24.85 37.22
CA ASP A 101 2.21 -25.98 36.71
C ASP A 101 2.46 -25.90 35.21
N VAL A 102 3.66 -26.32 34.77
CA VAL A 102 4.12 -26.18 33.38
C VAL A 102 3.56 -27.31 32.53
N MET A 103 2.59 -27.02 31.69
CA MET A 103 2.17 -27.87 30.58
C MET A 103 2.93 -27.52 29.30
N THR A 104 3.50 -28.50 28.63
CA THR A 104 4.21 -28.30 27.37
C THR A 104 3.32 -28.75 26.23
N GLU A 105 2.82 -27.81 25.43
CA GLU A 105 2.02 -28.08 24.25
C GLU A 105 2.82 -27.81 22.96
N LEU A 106 2.62 -28.67 21.94
CA LEU A 106 3.17 -28.45 20.61
C LEU A 106 2.19 -27.58 19.83
N ALA A 107 2.55 -26.32 19.55
CA ALA A 107 1.77 -25.47 18.68
C ALA A 107 2.06 -25.86 17.22
N GLU A 108 1.09 -26.46 16.56
CA GLU A 108 1.09 -26.64 15.10
C GLU A 108 0.53 -25.38 14.45
N ALA A 109 1.25 -24.87 13.45
CA ALA A 109 0.73 -23.83 12.58
C ALA A 109 -0.41 -24.43 11.75
N SER A 110 -1.61 -23.86 11.81
CA SER A 110 -2.77 -24.31 11.06
C SER A 110 -2.49 -24.22 9.56
N ASP A 111 -2.62 -25.36 8.88
CA ASP A 111 -2.68 -25.45 7.43
C ASP A 111 -3.82 -24.62 6.87
N SER A 112 -3.49 -23.68 6.00
CA SER A 112 -4.36 -23.30 4.91
C SER A 112 -3.72 -23.83 3.63
N ASP A 113 -4.36 -24.85 3.10
CA ASP A 113 -4.04 -25.48 1.83
C ASP A 113 -3.82 -24.45 0.73
N ASP A 114 -2.71 -24.60 0.05
CA ASP A 114 -2.62 -24.39 -1.39
C ASP A 114 -1.50 -25.27 -1.92
N ASP A 115 -1.94 -26.38 -2.46
CA ASP A 115 -1.20 -27.21 -3.40
C ASP A 115 -0.92 -26.38 -4.64
N ASP A 116 0.32 -26.38 -5.09
CA ASP A 116 0.59 -26.37 -6.52
C ASP A 116 1.97 -26.96 -6.83
N ASP A 117 1.82 -27.91 -7.67
CA ASP A 117 2.63 -28.88 -8.30
C ASP A 117 3.99 -28.43 -8.86
N ASP A 118 4.85 -29.42 -8.78
CA ASP A 118 6.07 -29.67 -9.52
C ASP A 118 6.00 -29.34 -11.02
N GLU A 119 7.09 -28.82 -11.55
CA GLU A 119 7.71 -29.40 -12.75
C GLU A 119 9.15 -28.91 -12.96
N ASP A 120 9.98 -29.89 -12.95
CA ASP A 120 11.16 -30.28 -13.70
C ASP A 120 12.20 -29.25 -14.19
N ASP A 121 13.37 -29.53 -13.66
CA ASP A 121 14.71 -29.31 -14.21
C ASP A 121 14.85 -29.57 -15.72
N VAL A 122 15.43 -28.65 -16.46
CA VAL A 122 16.42 -28.92 -17.52
C VAL A 122 17.38 -27.73 -17.68
N PRO A 123 18.67 -27.93 -17.98
CA PRO A 123 19.74 -26.97 -17.71
C PRO A 123 20.07 -26.04 -18.87
N SER A 124 20.51 -24.86 -18.44
CA SER A 124 21.43 -23.91 -19.09
C SER A 124 21.61 -23.92 -20.62
N LYS A 125 21.33 -22.78 -21.24
CA LYS A 125 22.21 -22.14 -22.23
C LYS A 125 22.10 -20.62 -22.16
N LYS A 126 23.29 -20.02 -22.06
CA LYS A 126 23.52 -18.57 -22.16
C LYS A 126 22.98 -18.02 -23.47
N GLN A 127 22.28 -16.90 -23.40
CA GLN A 127 22.40 -15.86 -24.42
C GLN A 127 22.08 -14.49 -23.82
N GLU A 128 22.98 -13.57 -24.04
CA GLU A 128 22.90 -12.15 -23.75
C GLU A 128 21.79 -11.49 -24.57
N GLY A 129 21.01 -10.60 -23.97
CA GLY A 129 20.03 -9.79 -24.65
C GLY A 129 19.49 -8.70 -23.74
N LYS A 130 19.91 -7.48 -24.05
CA LYS A 130 19.59 -6.19 -23.48
C LYS A 130 18.09 -5.95 -23.32
N GLY A 131 17.70 -5.21 -22.28
CA GLY A 131 16.38 -4.58 -22.20
C GLY A 131 16.09 -4.01 -20.82
N ASP A 132 15.96 -2.73 -20.78
CA ASP A 132 15.71 -1.84 -19.66
C ASP A 132 14.55 -2.29 -18.76
N ALA A 133 14.84 -2.33 -17.46
CA ALA A 133 13.84 -2.52 -16.42
C ALA A 133 13.47 -1.17 -15.83
N PHE A 134 12.32 -0.65 -16.21
CA PHE A 134 11.64 0.44 -15.51
C PHE A 134 10.55 -0.11 -14.60
N GLU A 135 10.64 0.30 -13.35
CA GLU A 135 9.64 0.33 -12.27
C GLU A 135 8.39 -0.56 -12.41
N ARG A 136 8.41 -1.67 -11.71
CA ARG A 136 7.17 -2.26 -11.16
C ARG A 136 6.98 -1.75 -9.74
N VAL A 137 6.12 -0.79 -9.59
CA VAL A 137 5.43 -0.57 -8.32
C VAL A 137 4.42 -1.72 -8.19
N GLN A 138 4.75 -2.71 -7.38
CA GLN A 138 3.77 -3.70 -6.94
C GLN A 138 2.99 -3.09 -5.77
N THR A 139 1.74 -2.80 -6.05
CA THR A 139 0.69 -2.65 -5.03
C THR A 139 0.11 -4.04 -4.81
N GLU A 140 0.52 -4.69 -3.75
CA GLU A 140 -0.29 -5.72 -3.08
C GLU A 140 0.25 -5.88 -1.66
N GLN A 141 -0.52 -5.49 -0.70
CA GLN A 141 -1.01 -6.26 0.45
C GLN A 141 -1.43 -5.33 1.55
N LEU A 142 -2.70 -5.31 1.74
CA LEU A 142 -3.34 -4.79 2.95
C LEU A 142 -3.94 -5.96 3.70
N ILE A 143 -3.84 -5.82 5.01
CA ILE A 143 -4.69 -6.40 6.06
C ILE A 143 -4.06 -7.58 6.81
N ASP A 144 -3.62 -7.27 8.04
CA ASP A 144 -4.29 -7.69 9.26
C ASP A 144 -3.81 -6.88 10.44
N ALA A 145 -4.73 -6.12 11.02
CA ALA A 145 -4.61 -5.59 12.37
C ALA A 145 -5.99 -5.65 13.00
N THR A 146 -6.22 -6.62 13.83
CA THR A 146 -7.32 -6.59 14.81
C THR A 146 -6.75 -6.44 16.20
N THR A 147 -7.16 -5.34 16.78
CA THR A 147 -7.43 -5.04 18.19
C THR A 147 -7.49 -6.21 19.15
N ASP A 148 -6.90 -6.04 20.32
CA ASP A 148 -7.64 -6.37 21.55
C ASP A 148 -7.25 -5.48 22.71
N GLU A 149 -8.30 -4.95 23.33
CA GLU A 149 -8.31 -4.28 24.64
C GLU A 149 -8.31 -5.34 25.74
N SER A 150 -7.66 -5.07 26.86
CA SER A 150 -8.28 -5.11 28.18
C SER A 150 -7.27 -4.96 29.32
N LYS A 151 -7.50 -3.95 30.09
CA LYS A 151 -7.79 -3.88 31.54
C LYS A 151 -6.81 -4.50 32.55
N ASP A 152 -6.32 -3.53 33.28
CA ASP A 152 -6.38 -3.37 34.77
C ASP A 152 -5.58 -4.32 35.68
N ASN A 153 -4.77 -3.75 36.43
CA ASN A 153 -4.73 -3.54 37.90
C ASN A 153 -3.32 -3.55 38.50
N GLY A 154 -2.97 -2.46 39.07
CA GLY A 154 -2.86 -2.32 40.53
C GLY A 154 -1.52 -2.69 41.18
N GLY A 155 -0.90 -1.71 41.76
CA GLY A 155 -0.29 -1.93 43.09
C GLY A 155 1.19 -1.61 43.24
N THR A 156 1.41 -0.46 43.85
CA THR A 156 2.27 -0.13 45.01
C THR A 156 3.79 -0.03 44.87
N ASP A 157 4.20 1.19 45.10
CA ASP A 157 5.38 1.71 45.85
C ASP A 157 6.53 0.75 46.17
N ASP A 158 7.74 1.13 45.77
CA ASP A 158 8.76 1.44 46.80
C ASP A 158 9.90 2.30 46.25
N ALA A 159 10.30 3.26 47.02
CA ALA A 159 11.36 4.21 46.79
C ALA A 159 12.67 3.65 47.34
N THR A 160 13.72 3.63 46.52
CA THR A 160 15.07 3.60 47.06
C THR A 160 15.96 4.60 46.33
N LYS A 161 16.55 5.45 47.16
CA LYS A 161 17.63 6.39 46.86
C LYS A 161 18.85 5.63 46.33
N ALA A 162 19.49 6.18 45.33
CA ALA A 162 20.87 5.87 45.01
C ALA A 162 21.65 7.16 44.82
N ASP A 163 22.78 7.18 45.50
CA ASP A 163 23.71 8.28 45.69
C ASP A 163 24.45 8.64 44.39
N ASP A 164 24.86 9.91 44.34
CA ASP A 164 25.79 10.47 43.36
C ASP A 164 27.14 9.75 43.46
N ASP A 165 27.66 9.27 42.34
CA ASP A 165 29.05 8.92 42.22
C ASP A 165 29.57 9.36 40.81
N ASP A 166 30.46 10.36 40.87
CA ASP A 166 31.19 10.89 39.71
C ASP A 166 32.17 9.83 39.19
N THR A 167 31.91 9.30 38.00
CA THR A 167 32.86 8.41 37.31
C THR A 167 33.63 9.15 36.24
N GLN A 168 34.87 9.49 36.55
CA GLN A 168 35.90 9.89 35.57
C GLN A 168 36.45 8.66 34.85
N VAL A 169 36.38 8.65 33.54
CA VAL A 169 37.05 7.65 32.70
C VAL A 169 38.19 8.30 31.93
N THR A 170 39.43 7.91 32.26
CA THR A 170 40.69 8.36 31.61
C THR A 170 41.14 7.36 30.56
N PHE A 171 41.29 7.79 29.33
CA PHE A 171 42.01 7.08 28.29
C PHE A 171 43.12 7.98 27.70
N GLY A 172 44.38 7.70 28.04
CA GLY A 172 45.55 8.41 27.54
C GLY A 172 45.54 9.92 27.89
N ASP A 173 46.58 10.64 27.67
CA ASP A 173 46.82 12.02 28.13
C ASP A 173 45.81 13.13 27.72
N VAL A 174 44.54 12.81 27.54
CA VAL A 174 43.47 13.81 27.27
C VAL A 174 42.31 13.62 28.23
N THR A 175 42.15 14.58 29.12
CA THR A 175 40.99 14.68 30.03
C THR A 175 39.87 15.45 29.33
N ILE A 176 38.68 14.83 29.19
CA ILE A 176 37.50 15.50 28.63
C ILE A 176 36.49 15.65 29.76
N ASP A 177 36.15 16.89 30.10
CA ASP A 177 35.03 17.16 31.01
C ASP A 177 33.69 16.85 30.35
N VAL A 178 32.91 15.98 30.96
CA VAL A 178 31.54 15.65 30.50
C VAL A 178 30.56 16.57 31.23
N PRO A 179 29.82 17.44 30.53
CA PRO A 179 28.87 18.32 31.20
C PRO A 179 27.62 17.56 31.66
N THR A 180 27.28 17.84 32.91
CA THR A 180 26.08 17.35 33.62
C THR A 180 24.79 17.68 32.85
N VAL A 181 23.94 16.69 32.65
CA VAL A 181 22.63 16.84 31.97
C VAL A 181 21.57 17.18 33.02
N GLU A 182 21.04 18.41 33.01
CA GLU A 182 19.83 18.76 33.77
C GLU A 182 18.59 18.09 33.18
N VAL A 183 17.98 17.20 33.94
CA VAL A 183 16.69 16.59 33.64
C VAL A 183 15.56 17.47 34.19
N ARG A 184 14.90 18.24 33.32
CA ARG A 184 13.63 18.90 33.70
C ARG A 184 12.48 17.91 33.55
N ARG A 185 11.93 17.51 34.72
CA ARG A 185 10.65 16.78 34.78
C ARG A 185 9.50 17.78 34.64
N SER A 186 8.71 17.64 33.58
CA SER A 186 7.40 18.26 33.48
C SER A 186 6.34 17.27 33.95
N ASN A 187 5.73 17.56 35.10
CA ASN A 187 4.56 16.85 35.57
C ASN A 187 3.35 17.27 34.73
N ARG A 188 2.79 16.36 33.95
CA ARG A 188 1.38 16.41 33.58
C ARG A 188 0.75 15.04 33.73
N LEU A 189 -0.37 15.07 34.39
CA LEU A 189 -1.21 13.98 34.85
C LEU A 189 -1.83 13.16 33.72
N ALA A 190 -2.06 11.89 34.07
CA ALA A 190 -3.00 10.91 33.51
C ALA A 190 -2.57 10.08 32.29
N GLY A 191 -2.23 8.83 32.58
CA GLY A 191 -2.62 7.65 31.78
C GLY A 191 -1.97 7.46 30.42
N GLY A 192 -0.69 7.16 30.37
CA GLY A 192 -0.03 6.70 29.15
C GLY A 192 1.41 6.29 29.45
N THR A 193 1.80 5.13 29.01
CA THR A 193 3.15 4.58 29.10
C THR A 193 4.18 5.60 28.60
N ALA A 194 5.02 6.10 29.50
CA ALA A 194 6.09 7.04 29.17
C ALA A 194 7.23 6.31 28.47
N PHE A 195 7.36 6.51 27.17
CA PHE A 195 8.61 6.22 26.46
C PHE A 195 9.60 7.35 26.75
N THR A 196 10.70 7.01 27.37
CA THR A 196 11.80 7.96 27.61
C THR A 196 12.57 8.15 26.30
N THR A 197 12.27 9.22 25.58
CA THR A 197 13.06 9.60 24.40
C THR A 197 14.32 10.31 24.85
N VAL A 198 15.47 9.68 24.73
CA VAL A 198 16.76 10.32 24.92
C VAL A 198 17.08 11.11 23.64
N THR A 199 16.73 12.37 23.60
CA THR A 199 17.19 13.28 22.56
C THR A 199 18.65 13.63 22.83
N ARG A 200 19.59 13.00 22.13
CA ARG A 200 20.95 13.50 22.01
C ARG A 200 20.92 14.80 21.20
N LYS A 201 20.94 15.93 21.84
CA LYS A 201 21.37 17.18 21.18
C LYS A 201 22.86 17.07 20.92
N SER A 202 23.24 16.70 19.71
CA SER A 202 24.59 16.97 19.20
C SER A 202 24.69 18.47 19.01
N THR A 203 25.37 19.12 19.92
CA THR A 203 25.83 20.49 19.74
C THR A 203 27.05 20.44 18.85
N VAL A 204 27.00 21.19 17.75
CA VAL A 204 28.00 21.45 16.72
C VAL A 204 28.03 20.37 15.63
N PRO A 205 27.53 20.68 14.43
CA PRO A 205 27.81 19.85 13.30
C PRO A 205 29.33 19.84 13.09
N PRO A 206 29.94 18.67 12.78
CA PRO A 206 31.35 18.64 12.42
C PRO A 206 31.55 19.59 11.23
N PRO A 207 32.71 20.26 11.15
CA PRO A 207 32.99 21.18 10.07
C PRO A 207 32.82 20.43 8.76
N VAL A 208 31.90 20.90 7.93
CA VAL A 208 31.70 20.38 6.58
C VAL A 208 32.94 20.80 5.79
N LEU A 209 33.93 19.94 5.75
CA LEU A 209 35.02 20.08 4.79
C LEU A 209 34.37 19.88 3.41
N LYS A 210 34.32 20.95 2.62
CA LYS A 210 33.89 20.87 1.22
C LYS A 210 34.94 20.06 0.45
N VAL A 211 34.66 18.79 0.26
CA VAL A 211 35.45 17.94 -0.62
C VAL A 211 35.03 18.28 -2.03
N HIS A 212 35.82 19.04 -2.77
CA HIS A 212 35.63 19.20 -4.20
C HIS A 212 36.06 17.91 -4.89
N LEU A 213 35.08 17.07 -5.21
CA LEU A 213 35.31 15.88 -6.01
C LEU A 213 35.27 16.26 -7.50
N GLU A 214 36.32 15.96 -8.23
CA GLU A 214 36.32 16.13 -9.67
C GLU A 214 35.67 14.94 -10.36
N CYS A 215 34.81 15.22 -11.34
CA CYS A 215 34.15 14.22 -12.16
C CYS A 215 34.94 14.03 -13.46
N ASP A 216 35.50 12.84 -13.67
CA ASP A 216 36.06 12.42 -14.94
C ASP A 216 34.99 11.80 -15.81
N PHE A 217 34.38 12.57 -16.71
CA PHE A 217 33.29 12.11 -17.56
C PHE A 217 33.71 10.97 -18.51
N THR A 218 34.99 10.75 -18.75
CA THR A 218 35.47 9.62 -19.57
C THR A 218 35.30 8.28 -18.86
N LYS A 219 35.20 8.30 -17.52
CA LYS A 219 35.01 7.13 -16.66
C LYS A 219 33.54 6.91 -16.25
N CYS A 220 32.62 7.72 -16.78
CA CYS A 220 31.19 7.47 -16.58
C CYS A 220 30.75 6.16 -17.24
N ASP A 221 29.62 5.64 -16.82
CA ASP A 221 29.07 4.39 -17.34
C ASP A 221 28.40 4.58 -18.71
N LYS A 222 28.00 3.45 -19.32
CA LYS A 222 27.32 3.46 -20.62
C LYS A 222 26.01 4.24 -20.59
N THR A 223 25.33 4.31 -19.44
CA THR A 223 24.07 5.03 -19.28
C THR A 223 24.29 6.52 -19.51
N PHE A 224 25.36 7.08 -18.91
CA PHE A 224 25.73 8.48 -19.14
C PHE A 224 26.07 8.75 -20.60
N HIS A 225 26.96 7.93 -21.19
CA HIS A 225 27.42 8.13 -22.57
C HIS A 225 26.28 7.99 -23.59
N ASN A 226 25.38 7.04 -23.41
CA ASN A 226 24.21 6.88 -24.28
C ASN A 226 23.28 8.09 -24.15
N PHE A 227 22.99 8.52 -22.89
CA PHE A 227 22.14 9.68 -22.65
C PHE A 227 22.75 10.96 -23.25
N GLU A 228 24.08 11.17 -23.12
CA GLU A 228 24.75 12.32 -23.70
C GLU A 228 24.77 12.27 -25.23
N ALA A 229 24.92 11.08 -25.85
CA ALA A 229 24.93 10.90 -27.30
C ALA A 229 23.56 11.19 -27.96
N ASP A 230 22.48 10.98 -27.21
CA ASP A 230 21.11 11.27 -27.66
C ASP A 230 20.75 12.77 -27.57
N LEU A 231 21.60 13.59 -26.94
CA LEU A 231 21.36 15.02 -26.76
C LEU A 231 21.92 15.84 -27.94
N PRO A 232 21.26 16.96 -28.28
CA PRO A 232 21.84 17.98 -29.16
C PRO A 232 23.18 18.49 -28.63
N ALA A 233 24.12 18.81 -29.52
CA ALA A 233 25.47 19.22 -29.16
C ALA A 233 25.52 20.47 -28.24
N ASP A 234 24.54 21.38 -28.37
CA ASP A 234 24.41 22.58 -27.56
C ASP A 234 23.95 22.27 -26.10
N ARG A 235 23.58 21.03 -25.78
CA ARG A 235 23.15 20.61 -24.42
C ARG A 235 24.14 19.73 -23.68
N VAL A 236 25.26 19.36 -24.28
CA VAL A 236 26.28 18.50 -23.67
C VAL A 236 26.84 19.11 -22.38
N ASP A 237 27.18 20.40 -22.41
CA ASP A 237 27.70 21.12 -21.23
C ASP A 237 26.62 21.26 -20.14
N GLU A 238 25.37 21.49 -20.52
CA GLU A 238 24.24 21.52 -19.58
C GLU A 238 24.08 20.15 -18.89
N ASN A 239 24.20 19.06 -19.66
CA ASN A 239 24.14 17.70 -19.16
C ASN A 239 25.22 17.43 -18.10
N ARG A 240 26.46 17.75 -18.40
CA ARG A 240 27.60 17.56 -17.49
C ARG A 240 27.49 18.40 -16.23
N LYS A 241 27.01 19.64 -16.33
CA LYS A 241 26.70 20.49 -15.17
C LYS A 241 25.60 19.90 -14.31
N ALA A 242 24.51 19.40 -14.92
CA ALA A 242 23.41 18.79 -14.19
C ALA A 242 23.83 17.49 -13.48
N TYR A 243 24.66 16.67 -14.13
CA TYR A 243 25.23 15.44 -13.55
C TYR A 243 26.05 15.74 -12.29
N LYS A 244 26.98 16.72 -12.42
CA LYS A 244 27.83 17.12 -11.31
C LYS A 244 27.04 17.76 -10.17
N ALA A 245 26.12 18.66 -10.49
CA ALA A 245 25.33 19.38 -9.49
C ALA A 245 24.47 18.46 -8.61
N GLU A 246 23.96 17.37 -9.15
CA GLU A 246 23.18 16.39 -8.38
C GLU A 246 24.02 15.73 -7.28
N PHE A 247 25.21 15.25 -7.64
CA PHE A 247 26.06 14.55 -6.68
C PHE A 247 26.74 15.50 -5.68
N ASP A 248 27.24 16.64 -6.17
CA ASP A 248 27.80 17.68 -5.32
C ASP A 248 26.77 18.18 -4.30
N GLY A 249 25.51 18.39 -4.74
CA GLY A 249 24.41 18.76 -3.86
C GLY A 249 24.10 17.73 -2.77
N MET A 250 24.26 16.44 -3.08
CA MET A 250 24.10 15.38 -2.07
C MET A 250 25.21 15.39 -1.03
N VAL A 251 26.44 15.68 -1.45
CA VAL A 251 27.60 15.84 -0.54
C VAL A 251 27.43 17.12 0.30
N ASP A 252 27.10 18.24 -0.35
CA ASP A 252 26.96 19.56 0.30
C ASP A 252 25.80 19.60 1.30
N SER A 253 24.73 18.82 1.07
CA SER A 253 23.59 18.69 2.00
C SER A 253 23.91 17.89 3.27
N GLY A 254 25.12 17.31 3.36
CA GLY A 254 25.51 16.44 4.47
C GLY A 254 24.77 15.10 4.47
N SER A 255 24.23 14.65 3.34
CA SER A 255 23.58 13.35 3.22
C SER A 255 24.60 12.19 3.19
N LEU A 256 25.83 12.50 2.83
CA LEU A 256 26.95 11.56 2.80
C LEU A 256 28.07 12.05 3.74
N SER A 257 28.80 11.12 4.35
CA SER A 257 29.99 11.41 5.13
C SER A 257 31.16 11.86 4.24
N GLN A 258 32.27 12.25 4.85
CA GLN A 258 33.57 12.24 4.15
C GLN A 258 33.89 10.82 3.66
N PRO A 259 34.71 10.66 2.60
CA PRO A 259 35.17 9.34 2.19
C PRO A 259 35.86 8.61 3.34
N VAL A 260 35.48 7.38 3.58
CA VAL A 260 35.99 6.54 4.68
C VAL A 260 36.39 5.16 4.18
N SER A 261 37.30 4.49 4.91
CA SER A 261 37.57 3.07 4.70
C SER A 261 36.31 2.26 5.05
N LEU A 262 35.98 1.25 4.23
CA LEU A 262 34.85 0.37 4.50
C LEU A 262 35.12 -0.46 5.77
N PRO A 263 34.28 -0.36 6.81
CA PRO A 263 34.45 -1.16 8.03
C PRO A 263 34.31 -2.66 7.74
N HIS A 264 34.95 -3.45 8.60
CA HIS A 264 34.89 -4.92 8.49
C HIS A 264 33.44 -5.41 8.64
N GLY A 265 33.06 -6.36 7.80
CA GLY A 265 31.68 -6.93 7.82
C GLY A 265 30.65 -6.17 6.99
N HIS A 266 30.96 -4.96 6.53
CA HIS A 266 30.06 -4.19 5.67
C HIS A 266 30.31 -4.45 4.18
N VAL A 267 29.26 -4.30 3.37
CA VAL A 267 29.31 -4.38 1.91
C VAL A 267 28.70 -3.10 1.35
N PRO A 268 29.46 -2.35 0.53
CA PRO A 268 28.96 -1.08 0.00
C PRO A 268 27.90 -1.34 -1.07
N VAL A 269 26.86 -0.52 -1.07
CA VAL A 269 25.83 -0.52 -2.12
C VAL A 269 26.31 0.32 -3.28
N PRO A 270 26.40 -0.22 -4.51
CA PRO A 270 26.84 0.55 -5.67
C PRO A 270 25.86 1.70 -5.98
N MET A 271 26.40 2.88 -6.27
CA MET A 271 25.63 4.04 -6.70
C MET A 271 25.59 4.12 -8.23
N ILE A 272 24.48 4.59 -8.78
CA ILE A 272 24.29 4.89 -10.19
C ILE A 272 23.74 6.30 -10.34
N MET A 273 23.92 6.85 -11.52
CA MET A 273 23.26 8.08 -11.92
C MET A 273 22.16 7.79 -12.93
N VAL A 274 20.98 8.37 -12.72
CA VAL A 274 19.82 8.22 -13.60
C VAL A 274 19.45 9.58 -14.18
N GLY A 275 19.58 9.73 -15.49
CA GLY A 275 19.26 10.95 -16.23
C GLY A 275 17.83 10.94 -16.79
N LYS A 276 17.17 12.09 -16.76
CA LYS A 276 15.84 12.31 -17.36
C LYS A 276 15.73 13.73 -17.88
N ILE A 277 15.07 13.90 -19.03
CA ILE A 277 14.63 15.22 -19.51
C ILE A 277 13.20 15.43 -18.95
N LYS A 278 13.01 16.49 -18.16
CA LYS A 278 11.67 16.89 -17.74
C LYS A 278 10.88 17.40 -18.95
N MET A 279 9.58 17.16 -18.95
CA MET A 279 8.71 17.65 -20.00
C MET A 279 8.91 19.15 -20.25
N PRO A 280 8.92 19.60 -21.51
CA PRO A 280 8.96 21.01 -21.85
C PRO A 280 7.84 21.78 -21.16
N THR A 281 8.15 23.02 -20.75
CA THR A 281 7.20 23.96 -20.20
C THR A 281 7.28 25.26 -20.97
N GLU A 282 6.30 26.16 -20.82
CA GLU A 282 6.37 27.49 -21.46
C GLU A 282 7.65 28.26 -21.07
N LYS A 283 8.13 28.06 -19.83
CA LYS A 283 9.36 28.69 -19.31
C LYS A 283 10.64 27.99 -19.77
N ASP A 284 10.55 26.71 -20.11
CA ASP A 284 11.67 25.88 -20.57
C ASP A 284 11.22 24.97 -21.72
N PRO A 285 11.17 25.52 -22.95
CA PRO A 285 10.70 24.77 -24.13
C PRO A 285 11.56 23.56 -24.50
N LYS A 286 12.81 23.50 -24.01
CA LYS A 286 13.72 22.38 -24.26
C LYS A 286 13.62 21.29 -23.21
N GLY A 287 12.89 21.53 -22.11
CA GLY A 287 12.81 20.66 -20.95
C GLY A 287 14.11 20.62 -20.15
N LYS A 288 14.05 20.65 -18.82
CA LYS A 288 15.20 20.66 -17.92
C LYS A 288 15.84 19.29 -17.82
N LEU A 289 17.15 19.23 -18.02
CA LEU A 289 17.95 18.04 -17.72
C LEU A 289 18.02 17.83 -16.21
N LYS A 290 17.68 16.62 -15.76
CA LYS A 290 17.74 16.24 -14.34
C LYS A 290 18.41 14.89 -14.19
N TRP A 291 19.41 14.83 -13.33
CA TRP A 291 20.04 13.60 -12.89
C TRP A 291 19.61 13.26 -11.47
N ARG A 292 19.71 12.00 -11.09
CA ARG A 292 19.56 11.52 -9.72
C ARG A 292 20.64 10.51 -9.39
N ALA A 293 21.35 10.74 -8.30
CA ALA A 293 22.32 9.81 -7.74
C ALA A 293 21.57 8.81 -6.83
N CYS A 294 21.55 7.54 -7.23
CA CYS A 294 20.74 6.53 -6.57
C CYS A 294 21.59 5.29 -6.24
N PRO A 295 21.69 4.87 -4.98
CA PRO A 295 22.16 3.52 -4.64
C PRO A 295 21.27 2.46 -5.27
N LYS A 296 21.87 1.34 -5.66
CA LYS A 296 21.15 0.16 -6.17
C LYS A 296 20.49 -0.59 -5.02
N GLY A 297 19.34 -0.13 -4.53
CA GLY A 297 18.62 -0.72 -3.38
C GLY A 297 18.35 -2.22 -3.51
N PHE A 298 18.17 -2.73 -4.74
CA PHE A 298 18.07 -4.17 -5.00
C PHE A 298 19.34 -4.97 -4.66
N LYS A 299 20.49 -4.30 -4.46
CA LYS A 299 21.73 -4.91 -3.97
C LYS A 299 21.88 -4.86 -2.45
N GLN A 300 21.02 -4.12 -1.75
CA GLN A 300 20.99 -4.16 -0.29
C GLN A 300 20.64 -5.55 0.21
N ARG A 301 21.26 -5.93 1.32
CA ARG A 301 21.06 -7.23 1.99
C ARG A 301 20.33 -7.03 3.29
N ASP A 302 19.29 -7.83 3.48
CA ASP A 302 18.53 -7.87 4.74
C ASP A 302 19.41 -8.27 5.91
N GLY A 303 19.21 -7.63 7.06
CA GLY A 303 20.02 -7.80 8.28
C GLY A 303 21.44 -7.23 8.21
N LEU A 304 21.82 -6.57 7.10
CA LEU A 304 23.14 -5.93 6.94
C LEU A 304 23.02 -4.44 6.56
N ASN A 305 22.20 -4.12 5.56
CA ASN A 305 22.05 -2.76 5.04
C ASN A 305 20.66 -2.18 5.34
N TYR A 306 19.72 -3.01 5.76
CA TYR A 306 18.36 -2.64 6.16
C TYR A 306 17.72 -3.81 6.91
N ASP A 307 16.65 -3.53 7.67
CA ASP A 307 15.76 -4.56 8.23
C ASP A 307 14.48 -4.64 7.35
N ALA A 308 14.20 -5.84 6.81
CA ALA A 308 13.03 -6.05 5.97
C ALA A 308 11.69 -5.80 6.71
N GLY A 309 11.68 -5.89 8.05
CA GLY A 309 10.52 -5.54 8.87
C GLY A 309 10.24 -4.04 8.98
N ASP A 310 11.22 -3.18 8.64
CA ASP A 310 11.14 -1.73 8.88
C ASP A 310 11.19 -0.86 7.61
N ILE A 311 10.94 -1.45 6.43
CA ILE A 311 10.94 -0.71 5.14
C ILE A 311 9.55 -0.28 4.69
N HIS A 312 8.50 -0.64 5.44
CA HIS A 312 7.14 -0.32 5.03
C HIS A 312 6.90 1.19 5.08
N ALA A 313 6.51 1.74 3.94
CA ALA A 313 6.09 3.12 3.81
C ALA A 313 4.70 3.15 3.16
N PRO A 314 3.66 3.53 3.89
CA PRO A 314 2.34 3.67 3.33
C PRO A 314 2.29 4.81 2.33
N VAL A 315 1.33 4.74 1.40
CA VAL A 315 0.98 5.80 0.47
C VAL A 315 -0.52 6.01 0.51
N MET A 316 -0.98 7.23 0.26
CA MET A 316 -2.41 7.56 0.25
C MET A 316 -3.18 6.69 -0.75
N ASP A 317 -4.27 6.07 -0.30
CA ASP A 317 -5.14 5.26 -1.16
C ASP A 317 -5.86 6.13 -2.20
N LYS A 318 -6.09 5.59 -3.38
CA LYS A 318 -6.82 6.28 -4.45
C LYS A 318 -8.28 6.59 -4.07
N THR A 319 -8.88 5.79 -3.20
CA THR A 319 -10.21 6.04 -2.67
C THR A 319 -10.19 7.22 -1.72
N THR A 320 -9.18 7.31 -0.84
CA THR A 320 -8.95 8.47 0.03
C THR A 320 -8.83 9.75 -0.81
N LEU A 321 -7.99 9.74 -1.84
CA LEU A 321 -7.86 10.89 -2.75
C LEU A 321 -9.21 11.29 -3.36
N ARG A 322 -9.97 10.34 -3.89
CA ARG A 322 -11.29 10.62 -4.48
C ARG A 322 -12.30 11.14 -3.45
N VAL A 323 -12.29 10.59 -2.23
CA VAL A 323 -13.12 11.07 -1.11
C VAL A 323 -12.76 12.51 -0.75
N LEU A 324 -11.46 12.83 -0.61
CA LEU A 324 -11.01 14.19 -0.29
C LEU A 324 -11.41 15.19 -1.37
N LEU A 325 -11.25 14.86 -2.64
CA LEU A 325 -11.66 15.73 -3.76
C LEU A 325 -13.18 15.89 -3.82
N SER A 326 -13.97 14.84 -3.57
CA SER A 326 -15.43 14.90 -3.49
C SER A 326 -15.89 15.79 -2.32
N ILE A 327 -15.31 15.61 -1.12
CA ILE A 327 -15.60 16.45 0.04
C ILE A 327 -15.23 17.92 -0.25
N GLY A 328 -14.01 18.14 -0.74
CA GLY A 328 -13.51 19.48 -1.05
C GLY A 328 -14.40 20.23 -2.04
N ASN A 329 -14.89 19.53 -3.07
CA ASN A 329 -15.83 20.11 -4.04
C ASN A 329 -17.23 20.32 -3.45
N SER A 330 -17.74 19.36 -2.67
CA SER A 330 -19.06 19.41 -2.05
C SER A 330 -19.17 20.50 -0.98
N ARG A 331 -18.09 20.75 -0.25
CA ARG A 331 -18.03 21.75 0.84
C ARG A 331 -17.54 23.12 0.37
N ASP A 332 -17.23 23.27 -0.92
CA ASP A 332 -16.56 24.46 -1.47
C ASP A 332 -15.26 24.81 -0.71
N ALA A 333 -14.59 23.77 -0.20
CA ALA A 333 -13.37 23.91 0.56
C ALA A 333 -12.19 24.32 -0.34
N ASN A 334 -11.19 24.94 0.25
CA ASN A 334 -9.94 25.24 -0.44
C ASN A 334 -9.17 23.93 -0.65
N LEU A 335 -8.73 23.72 -1.87
CA LEU A 335 -7.81 22.66 -2.24
C LEU A 335 -6.44 23.29 -2.48
N ARG A 336 -5.41 22.79 -1.80
CA ARG A 336 -4.05 23.29 -1.96
C ARG A 336 -3.06 22.14 -2.11
N GLN A 337 -2.14 22.29 -3.04
CA GLN A 337 -1.06 21.34 -3.28
C GLN A 337 0.27 21.95 -2.90
N ALA A 338 1.10 21.18 -2.22
CA ALA A 338 2.48 21.51 -1.90
C ALA A 338 3.39 20.29 -2.13
N ASP A 339 4.60 20.53 -2.62
CA ASP A 339 5.62 19.52 -2.88
C ASP A 339 6.81 19.78 -1.94
N VAL A 340 7.27 18.76 -1.22
CA VAL A 340 8.44 18.85 -0.36
C VAL A 340 9.70 18.56 -1.16
N THR A 341 10.55 19.56 -1.29
CA THR A 341 11.79 19.44 -2.06
C THR A 341 12.72 18.41 -1.42
N GLN A 342 13.10 17.40 -2.20
CA GLN A 342 14.01 16.33 -1.77
C GLN A 342 13.61 15.66 -0.44
N ALA A 343 12.35 15.30 -0.29
CA ALA A 343 11.73 14.84 0.96
C ALA A 343 12.59 13.82 1.74
N PHE A 344 13.18 12.84 1.09
CA PHE A 344 13.99 11.82 1.78
C PHE A 344 15.19 12.41 2.50
N LEU A 345 15.83 13.45 1.95
CA LEU A 345 17.04 14.04 2.53
C LEU A 345 16.78 14.76 3.88
N TRP A 346 15.54 14.96 4.26
CA TRP A 346 15.17 15.51 5.57
C TRP A 346 15.21 14.47 6.68
N ALA A 347 15.05 13.18 6.35
CA ALA A 347 15.05 12.10 7.32
C ALA A 347 16.47 11.54 7.54
N ASP A 348 16.81 11.33 8.80
CA ASP A 348 18.05 10.63 9.15
C ASP A 348 17.90 9.13 8.85
N LEU A 349 19.03 8.46 8.61
CA LEU A 349 19.08 7.04 8.38
C LEU A 349 19.53 6.33 9.66
N ASP A 350 18.70 5.42 10.16
CA ASP A 350 18.96 4.72 11.43
C ASP A 350 20.05 3.64 11.29
N GLU A 351 20.19 3.03 10.09
CA GLU A 351 21.15 1.95 9.88
C GLU A 351 22.44 2.43 9.22
N GLU A 352 23.52 1.70 9.49
CA GLU A 352 24.82 1.96 8.84
C GLU A 352 24.85 1.42 7.42
N VAL A 353 24.70 2.31 6.45
CA VAL A 353 24.78 2.00 5.03
C VAL A 353 25.97 2.69 4.41
N TYR A 354 26.75 1.94 3.66
CA TYR A 354 27.89 2.45 2.90
C TYR A 354 27.60 2.36 1.41
N VAL A 355 27.99 3.40 0.64
CA VAL A 355 27.79 3.48 -0.80
C VAL A 355 29.10 3.77 -1.50
N THR A 356 29.25 3.24 -2.73
CA THR A 356 30.40 3.62 -3.58
C THR A 356 30.18 5.01 -4.18
N ALA A 357 31.24 5.63 -4.70
CA ALA A 357 31.03 6.79 -5.57
C ALA A 357 30.21 6.42 -6.82
N PRO A 358 29.45 7.38 -7.38
CA PRO A 358 28.85 7.19 -8.70
C PRO A 358 29.91 7.14 -9.79
N PRO A 359 29.56 6.60 -10.99
CA PRO A 359 30.48 6.56 -12.12
C PRO A 359 31.11 7.94 -12.43
N GLY A 360 32.36 7.97 -12.77
CA GLY A 360 33.09 9.20 -13.04
C GLY A 360 33.79 9.86 -11.84
N TYR A 361 33.49 9.43 -10.62
CA TYR A 361 34.13 9.94 -9.41
C TYR A 361 35.06 8.90 -8.79
N ASP A 362 36.24 9.38 -8.33
CA ASP A 362 37.23 8.58 -7.60
C ASP A 362 37.44 9.16 -6.21
N LEU A 363 37.20 8.36 -5.18
CA LEU A 363 37.35 8.75 -3.78
C LEU A 363 38.77 8.46 -3.25
N GLY A 364 39.63 7.87 -4.07
CA GLY A 364 40.89 7.34 -3.61
C GLY A 364 40.80 5.97 -2.95
N ARG A 365 41.89 5.60 -2.29
CA ARG A 365 42.06 4.30 -1.65
C ARG A 365 42.54 4.45 -0.22
N ASP A 366 42.20 3.47 0.63
CA ASP A 366 42.72 3.37 2.00
C ASP A 366 44.18 2.84 2.01
N ASP A 367 44.78 2.81 3.20
CA ASP A 367 46.16 2.32 3.42
C ASP A 367 46.37 0.86 2.98
N HIS A 368 45.31 0.12 2.78
CA HIS A 368 45.30 -1.26 2.28
C HIS A 368 45.01 -1.35 0.77
N GLY A 369 44.93 -0.23 0.07
CA GLY A 369 44.64 -0.15 -1.35
C GLY A 369 43.17 -0.42 -1.73
N ARG A 370 42.24 -0.48 -0.77
CA ARG A 370 40.83 -0.67 -1.02
C ARG A 370 40.16 0.67 -1.35
N PRO A 371 39.17 0.70 -2.28
CA PRO A 371 38.45 1.93 -2.59
C PRO A 371 37.76 2.51 -1.35
N LEU A 372 37.87 3.81 -1.15
CA LEU A 372 37.07 4.52 -0.14
C LEU A 372 35.59 4.53 -0.52
N VAL A 373 34.73 4.68 0.48
CA VAL A 373 33.26 4.68 0.36
C VAL A 373 32.69 5.86 1.15
N PHE A 374 31.41 6.18 0.92
CA PHE A 374 30.67 7.10 1.78
C PHE A 374 29.79 6.31 2.75
N ARG A 375 29.72 6.76 3.99
CA ARG A 375 28.61 6.39 4.89
C ARG A 375 27.42 7.28 4.56
N VAL A 376 26.25 6.69 4.42
CA VAL A 376 24.99 7.41 4.22
C VAL A 376 24.49 7.90 5.58
N LEU A 377 24.25 9.21 5.70
CA LEU A 377 23.84 9.85 6.94
C LEU A 377 22.34 10.16 6.94
N LYS A 378 21.78 10.45 5.78
CA LYS A 378 20.34 10.72 5.59
C LYS A 378 19.73 9.75 4.59
N ALA A 379 18.42 9.60 4.66
CA ALA A 379 17.71 8.82 3.67
C ALA A 379 17.90 9.42 2.27
N ILE A 380 18.28 8.58 1.30
CA ILE A 380 18.52 9.00 -0.08
C ILE A 380 17.72 8.15 -1.06
N TYR A 381 17.41 8.73 -2.23
CA TYR A 381 16.68 8.04 -3.28
C TYR A 381 17.41 6.75 -3.68
N GLY A 382 16.69 5.63 -3.72
CA GLY A 382 17.21 4.33 -4.14
C GLY A 382 17.48 3.33 -3.01
N LEU A 383 17.56 3.75 -1.75
CA LEU A 383 17.57 2.82 -0.61
C LEU A 383 16.17 2.33 -0.28
N LYS A 384 16.04 1.09 0.16
CA LYS A 384 14.74 0.46 0.47
C LYS A 384 14.04 1.10 1.67
N GLN A 385 14.78 1.53 2.69
CA GLN A 385 14.25 2.13 3.91
C GLN A 385 13.99 3.64 3.82
N SER A 386 14.50 4.34 2.80
CA SER A 386 14.32 5.79 2.69
C SER A 386 12.88 6.26 2.72
N PRO A 387 11.92 5.60 2.03
CA PRO A 387 10.51 5.97 2.13
C PRO A 387 9.95 5.83 3.56
N ALA A 388 10.36 4.79 4.30
CA ALA A 388 9.92 4.56 5.67
C ALA A 388 10.48 5.62 6.64
N CYS A 389 11.76 5.99 6.50
CA CYS A 389 12.39 7.05 7.30
C CYS A 389 11.66 8.39 7.10
N TRP A 390 11.37 8.76 5.84
CA TRP A 390 10.62 9.97 5.53
C TRP A 390 9.19 9.92 6.10
N TYR A 391 8.49 8.82 5.88
CA TYR A 391 7.13 8.64 6.41
C TYR A 391 7.09 8.81 7.94
N LYS A 392 8.00 8.18 8.67
CA LYS A 392 8.12 8.32 10.12
C LYS A 392 8.34 9.78 10.55
N LEU A 393 9.22 10.50 9.83
CA LEU A 393 9.53 11.90 10.12
C LEU A 393 8.30 12.79 9.91
N ILE A 394 7.67 12.73 8.73
CA ILE A 394 6.55 13.62 8.40
C ILE A 394 5.31 13.32 9.22
N SER A 395 5.01 12.03 9.46
CA SER A 395 3.88 11.62 10.29
C SER A 395 4.06 12.10 11.73
N ARG A 396 5.27 11.97 12.28
CA ARG A 396 5.56 12.49 13.62
C ARG A 396 5.40 14.01 13.69
N TRP A 397 5.92 14.72 12.69
CA TRP A 397 5.80 16.17 12.63
C TRP A 397 4.33 16.61 12.57
N LEU A 398 3.47 15.96 11.76
CA LEU A 398 2.04 16.27 11.70
C LEU A 398 1.33 16.04 13.04
N LEU A 399 1.67 14.94 13.74
CA LEU A 399 1.15 14.67 15.09
C LEU A 399 1.59 15.76 16.09
N ASP A 400 2.85 16.18 16.01
CA ASP A 400 3.39 17.23 16.89
C ASP A 400 2.75 18.63 16.60
N GLN A 401 2.20 18.83 15.36
CA GLN A 401 1.38 20.01 15.01
C GLN A 401 -0.07 19.92 15.50
N GLY A 402 -0.48 18.80 16.10
CA GLY A 402 -1.82 18.58 16.65
C GLY A 402 -2.82 17.94 15.68
N TYR A 403 -2.40 17.50 14.49
CA TYR A 403 -3.25 16.73 13.58
C TYR A 403 -3.37 15.29 14.06
N GLN A 404 -4.52 14.68 13.86
CA GLN A 404 -4.75 13.25 14.11
C GLN A 404 -4.50 12.45 12.84
N GLN A 405 -3.82 11.32 12.98
CA GLN A 405 -3.66 10.36 11.88
C GLN A 405 -4.93 9.52 11.75
N SER A 406 -5.42 9.33 10.53
CA SER A 406 -6.54 8.43 10.28
C SER A 406 -6.20 6.98 10.62
N GLY A 407 -7.13 6.28 11.26
CA GLY A 407 -7.02 4.85 11.52
C GLY A 407 -7.17 3.97 10.27
N TYR A 408 -7.58 4.55 9.13
CA TYR A 408 -7.93 3.80 7.90
C TYR A 408 -7.02 4.11 6.72
N ASP A 409 -6.37 5.28 6.71
CA ASP A 409 -5.33 5.63 5.75
C ASP A 409 -4.20 6.36 6.48
N GLN A 410 -3.07 5.71 6.63
CA GLN A 410 -1.94 6.22 7.40
C GLN A 410 -1.30 7.48 6.79
N CYS A 411 -1.62 7.82 5.53
CA CYS A 411 -1.18 9.05 4.87
C CYS A 411 -2.24 10.16 4.90
N LEU A 412 -3.32 9.95 5.65
CA LEU A 412 -4.36 10.94 5.88
C LEU A 412 -4.31 11.44 7.31
N PHE A 413 -4.26 12.76 7.47
CA PHE A 413 -4.32 13.45 8.75
C PHE A 413 -5.47 14.44 8.73
N HIS A 414 -6.09 14.65 9.88
CA HIS A 414 -7.24 15.55 9.99
C HIS A 414 -7.21 16.31 11.30
N ALA A 415 -7.85 17.45 11.30
CA ALA A 415 -8.09 18.22 12.50
C ALA A 415 -9.34 19.09 12.33
N TRP A 416 -9.92 19.43 13.46
CA TRP A 416 -11.07 20.31 13.59
C TRP A 416 -10.71 21.46 14.49
N ARG A 417 -11.31 22.63 14.29
CA ARG A 417 -11.17 23.77 15.19
C ARG A 417 -12.43 23.95 16.02
N ASN A 418 -12.22 24.26 17.30
CA ASN A 418 -13.29 24.69 18.20
C ASN A 418 -13.70 26.15 17.92
N ALA A 419 -14.73 26.63 18.64
CA ALA A 419 -15.22 28.02 18.54
C ALA A 419 -14.14 29.08 18.82
N ASP A 420 -13.12 28.73 19.60
CA ASP A 420 -11.99 29.61 19.95
C ASP A 420 -10.87 29.55 18.88
N GLY A 421 -11.06 28.81 17.79
CA GLY A 421 -10.09 28.65 16.71
C GLY A 421 -8.89 27.77 17.05
N GLN A 422 -8.95 26.99 18.15
CA GLN A 422 -7.87 26.06 18.54
C GLN A 422 -8.14 24.68 17.98
N ILE A 423 -7.08 23.99 17.59
CA ILE A 423 -7.16 22.58 17.19
C ILE A 423 -7.56 21.75 18.42
N ASP A 424 -8.70 21.08 18.33
CA ASP A 424 -9.20 20.18 19.37
C ASP A 424 -9.33 18.76 18.80
N PRO A 425 -8.38 17.89 19.13
CA PRO A 425 -8.41 16.51 18.68
C PRO A 425 -9.57 15.69 19.26
N SER A 426 -10.21 16.14 20.35
CA SER A 426 -11.29 15.43 21.01
C SER A 426 -12.67 15.75 20.44
N GLN A 427 -12.78 16.78 19.61
CA GLN A 427 -14.07 17.19 19.03
C GLN A 427 -14.37 16.40 17.76
N SER A 428 -15.44 15.64 17.85
CA SER A 428 -16.25 15.28 16.70
C SER A 428 -16.97 16.55 16.22
N PRO A 429 -17.08 16.78 14.89
CA PRO A 429 -17.78 17.96 14.38
C PRO A 429 -19.19 17.98 14.95
N ASP A 430 -19.47 19.02 15.72
CA ASP A 430 -20.82 19.29 16.14
C ASP A 430 -21.56 20.08 15.06
N ASP A 431 -22.86 20.30 15.28
CA ASP A 431 -23.72 20.95 14.29
C ASP A 431 -23.44 22.44 14.11
N GLN A 432 -22.49 23.03 14.82
CA GLN A 432 -22.24 24.48 14.83
C GLN A 432 -20.87 24.91 14.26
N HIS A 433 -19.87 24.00 14.19
CA HIS A 433 -18.51 24.33 13.73
C HIS A 433 -18.10 23.43 12.59
N ASP A 434 -18.04 23.98 11.39
CA ASP A 434 -17.75 23.28 10.14
C ASP A 434 -16.29 23.38 9.68
N ASP A 435 -15.40 24.00 10.45
CA ASP A 435 -14.04 24.24 10.03
C ASP A 435 -13.16 23.02 10.27
N PHE A 436 -12.69 22.47 9.17
CA PHE A 436 -11.81 21.31 9.15
C PHE A 436 -10.60 21.52 8.26
N THR A 437 -9.55 20.78 8.55
CA THR A 437 -8.41 20.60 7.65
C THR A 437 -8.08 19.13 7.55
N PHE A 438 -8.14 18.61 6.33
CA PHE A 438 -7.70 17.26 5.97
C PHE A 438 -6.42 17.37 5.15
N ILE A 439 -5.42 16.57 5.49
CA ILE A 439 -4.10 16.57 4.87
C ILE A 439 -3.82 15.16 4.39
N GLY A 440 -3.84 14.96 3.09
CA GLY A 440 -3.39 13.73 2.46
C GLY A 440 -2.02 13.93 1.84
N PHE A 441 -1.12 12.95 1.93
CA PHE A 441 0.16 13.03 1.23
C PHE A 441 0.55 11.72 0.56
N HIS A 442 1.30 11.84 -0.51
CA HIS A 442 1.89 10.72 -1.24
C HIS A 442 3.38 10.98 -1.42
N VAL A 443 4.19 10.50 -0.48
CA VAL A 443 5.62 10.76 -0.36
C VAL A 443 5.88 12.27 -0.14
N ASP A 444 6.21 13.03 -1.20
CA ASP A 444 6.55 14.44 -1.22
C ASP A 444 5.38 15.36 -1.62
N ASP A 445 4.32 14.80 -2.18
CA ASP A 445 3.16 15.51 -2.74
C ASP A 445 2.03 15.59 -1.71
N PHE A 446 1.68 16.79 -1.26
CA PHE A 446 0.65 17.07 -0.26
C PHE A 446 -0.60 17.61 -0.92
N LEU A 447 -1.75 17.13 -0.47
CA LEU A 447 -3.06 17.73 -0.73
C LEU A 447 -3.68 18.14 0.59
N THR A 448 -3.98 19.43 0.74
CA THR A 448 -4.81 19.94 1.84
C THR A 448 -6.20 20.26 1.35
N VAL A 449 -7.19 19.94 2.17
CA VAL A 449 -8.61 20.24 1.96
C VAL A 449 -9.09 20.96 3.21
N THR A 450 -9.34 22.25 3.14
CA THR A 450 -9.72 23.03 4.32
C THR A 450 -10.85 24.02 4.01
N THR A 451 -11.75 24.20 4.95
CA THR A 451 -12.81 25.22 4.88
C THR A 451 -12.31 26.61 5.28
N ASP A 452 -11.22 26.67 6.07
CA ASP A 452 -10.65 27.93 6.56
C ASP A 452 -9.35 28.28 5.81
N LYS A 453 -9.38 29.42 5.10
CA LYS A 453 -8.23 29.91 4.34
C LYS A 453 -7.08 30.40 5.24
N GLN A 454 -7.37 30.88 6.44
CA GLN A 454 -6.33 31.28 7.38
C GLN A 454 -5.58 30.04 7.86
N TRP A 455 -6.30 28.98 8.19
CA TRP A 455 -5.69 27.71 8.60
C TRP A 455 -4.83 27.08 7.49
N GLU A 456 -5.27 27.20 6.22
CA GLU A 456 -4.45 26.80 5.07
C GLU A 456 -3.09 27.52 5.09
N THR A 457 -3.11 28.85 5.31
CA THR A 457 -1.89 29.66 5.35
C THR A 457 -0.99 29.26 6.53
N GLU A 458 -1.56 29.13 7.72
CA GLU A 458 -0.85 28.71 8.93
C GLU A 458 -0.17 27.34 8.76
N PHE A 459 -0.87 26.37 8.15
CA PHE A 459 -0.29 25.07 7.85
C PHE A 459 0.89 25.17 6.89
N LEU A 460 0.74 25.89 5.78
CA LEU A 460 1.82 26.07 4.80
C LEU A 460 3.03 26.79 5.39
N ASP A 461 2.82 27.79 6.24
CA ASP A 461 3.90 28.52 6.90
C ASP A 461 4.61 27.63 7.93
N SER A 462 3.87 26.81 8.67
CA SER A 462 4.44 25.79 9.55
C SER A 462 5.26 24.78 8.77
N LEU A 463 4.75 24.29 7.65
CA LEU A 463 5.46 23.36 6.78
C LEU A 463 6.74 23.97 6.20
N ARG A 464 6.71 25.24 5.74
CA ARG A 464 7.89 26.02 5.27
C ARG A 464 8.93 26.24 6.37
N SER A 465 8.49 26.42 7.60
CA SER A 465 9.42 26.60 8.73
C SER A 465 10.29 25.38 9.01
N ARG A 466 9.81 24.19 8.59
CA ARG A 466 10.47 22.90 8.85
C ARG A 466 11.12 22.29 7.63
N PHE A 467 10.51 22.45 6.46
CA PHE A 467 10.94 21.82 5.21
C PHE A 467 11.01 22.85 4.08
N ASP A 468 11.87 22.58 3.10
CA ASP A 468 11.87 23.34 1.85
C ASP A 468 10.70 22.83 0.99
N ILE A 469 9.71 23.70 0.71
CA ILE A 469 8.51 23.34 -0.03
C ILE A 469 8.30 24.23 -1.24
N THR A 470 7.69 23.64 -2.25
CA THR A 470 7.10 24.37 -3.39
C THR A 470 5.58 24.40 -3.22
N ASP A 471 5.03 25.58 -3.02
CA ASP A 471 3.59 25.78 -3.00
C ASP A 471 3.06 25.83 -4.45
N LEU A 472 2.29 24.81 -4.82
CA LEU A 472 1.77 24.65 -6.18
C LEU A 472 0.39 25.28 -6.40
N GLY A 473 -0.22 25.80 -5.34
CA GLY A 473 -1.54 26.40 -5.43
C GLY A 473 -2.69 25.41 -5.44
N GLU A 474 -3.80 25.79 -6.06
CA GLU A 474 -4.91 24.86 -6.31
C GLU A 474 -4.44 23.75 -7.24
N PRO A 475 -4.68 22.46 -6.90
CA PRO A 475 -4.14 21.35 -7.66
C PRO A 475 -4.72 21.31 -9.08
N THR A 476 -3.86 21.33 -10.08
CA THR A 476 -4.20 21.08 -11.48
C THR A 476 -3.69 19.72 -11.95
N GLN A 477 -2.64 19.21 -11.29
CA GLN A 477 -2.09 17.89 -11.49
C GLN A 477 -1.66 17.29 -10.15
N LEU A 478 -2.14 16.11 -9.82
CA LEU A 478 -1.78 15.39 -8.60
C LEU A 478 -1.66 13.91 -8.89
N LEU A 479 -0.55 13.30 -8.54
CA LEU A 479 -0.27 11.87 -8.76
C LEU A 479 -0.49 11.41 -10.21
N GLY A 480 -0.13 12.25 -11.19
CA GLY A 480 -0.33 11.97 -12.61
C GLY A 480 -1.78 12.08 -13.11
N LEU A 481 -2.67 12.62 -12.29
CA LEU A 481 -4.04 12.93 -12.64
C LEU A 481 -4.19 14.42 -12.90
N ASN A 482 -4.93 14.78 -13.94
CA ASN A 482 -5.35 16.15 -14.18
C ASN A 482 -6.61 16.45 -13.36
N ILE A 483 -6.62 17.58 -12.67
CA ILE A 483 -7.73 18.06 -11.86
C ILE A 483 -8.20 19.38 -12.46
N GLU A 484 -9.45 19.41 -12.91
CA GLU A 484 -10.11 20.60 -13.46
C GLU A 484 -11.28 20.94 -12.54
N ARG A 485 -11.20 22.06 -11.82
CA ARG A 485 -12.27 22.49 -10.90
C ARG A 485 -12.91 23.78 -11.38
N ASP A 486 -14.23 23.77 -11.48
CA ASP A 486 -15.05 24.96 -11.67
C ASP A 486 -15.83 25.23 -10.36
N LYS A 487 -15.38 26.23 -9.60
CA LYS A 487 -16.02 26.63 -8.34
C LYS A 487 -17.42 27.22 -8.58
N THR A 488 -17.63 27.86 -9.71
CA THR A 488 -18.93 28.49 -10.04
C THR A 488 -19.96 27.40 -10.35
N ALA A 489 -19.61 26.45 -11.18
CA ALA A 489 -20.43 25.28 -11.49
C ALA A 489 -20.43 24.22 -10.37
N ARG A 490 -19.56 24.37 -9.36
CA ARG A 490 -19.30 23.39 -8.30
C ARG A 490 -19.03 22.01 -8.87
N SER A 491 -18.22 21.96 -9.92
CA SER A 491 -17.83 20.71 -10.56
C SER A 491 -16.32 20.52 -10.49
N LEU A 492 -15.90 19.26 -10.33
CA LEU A 492 -14.50 18.86 -10.32
C LEU A 492 -14.34 17.65 -11.20
N LYS A 493 -13.44 17.71 -12.17
CA LYS A 493 -13.13 16.59 -13.08
C LYS A 493 -11.73 16.05 -12.81
N ILE A 494 -11.64 14.73 -12.74
CA ILE A 494 -10.39 13.98 -12.56
C ILE A 494 -10.14 13.16 -13.82
N SER A 495 -9.03 13.39 -14.53
CA SER A 495 -8.69 12.69 -15.76
C SER A 495 -7.20 12.33 -15.81
N CYS A 496 -6.78 11.48 -16.76
CA CYS A 496 -5.38 11.09 -16.94
C CYS A 496 -4.97 11.06 -18.42
N PRO A 497 -5.13 12.18 -19.14
CA PRO A 497 -4.87 12.24 -20.59
C PRO A 497 -3.40 11.97 -20.94
N THR A 498 -2.45 12.41 -20.11
CA THR A 498 -1.01 12.22 -20.35
C THR A 498 -0.65 10.74 -20.52
N VAL A 499 -1.02 9.90 -19.54
CA VAL A 499 -0.71 8.45 -19.58
C VAL A 499 -1.37 7.76 -20.78
N LEU A 500 -2.57 8.19 -21.15
CA LEU A 500 -3.30 7.62 -22.26
C LEU A 500 -2.75 8.08 -23.62
N ASN A 501 -2.30 9.32 -23.75
CA ASN A 501 -1.60 9.81 -24.94
C ASN A 501 -0.25 9.12 -25.11
N ASP A 502 0.55 9.00 -24.03
CA ASP A 502 1.81 8.27 -24.05
C ASP A 502 1.61 6.81 -24.52
N MET A 503 0.53 6.16 -24.08
CA MET A 503 0.17 4.82 -24.55
C MET A 503 -0.12 4.81 -26.06
N LEU A 504 -0.91 5.78 -26.56
CA LEU A 504 -1.24 5.86 -27.99
C LEU A 504 0.00 6.16 -28.84
N GLU A 505 0.88 7.02 -28.39
CA GLU A 505 2.14 7.36 -29.04
C GLU A 505 3.09 6.14 -29.09
N ASN A 506 3.31 5.52 -27.94
CA ASN A 506 4.18 4.34 -27.81
C ASN A 506 3.70 3.11 -28.59
N THR A 507 2.40 3.05 -28.93
CA THR A 507 1.83 1.99 -29.77
C THR A 507 1.76 2.38 -31.24
N GLY A 508 2.10 3.63 -31.61
CA GLY A 508 1.91 4.16 -32.95
C GLY A 508 0.43 4.29 -33.37
N MET A 509 -0.49 4.32 -32.40
CA MET A 509 -1.95 4.31 -32.62
C MET A 509 -2.64 5.64 -32.30
N THR A 510 -1.92 6.74 -32.34
CA THR A 510 -2.49 8.11 -32.16
C THR A 510 -3.61 8.41 -33.14
N GLY A 511 -3.57 7.84 -34.36
CA GLY A 511 -4.61 7.92 -35.40
C GLY A 511 -5.61 6.76 -35.36
N ALA A 512 -5.72 5.99 -34.28
CA ALA A 512 -6.65 4.86 -34.22
C ALA A 512 -8.09 5.31 -34.38
N TYR A 513 -8.86 4.55 -35.16
CA TYR A 513 -10.27 4.84 -35.41
C TYR A 513 -11.07 4.73 -34.08
N PRO A 514 -11.78 5.78 -33.66
CA PRO A 514 -12.51 5.78 -32.41
C PRO A 514 -13.59 4.71 -32.35
N THR A 515 -13.64 3.95 -31.27
CA THR A 515 -14.70 2.96 -31.01
C THR A 515 -15.67 3.44 -29.93
N THR A 516 -16.87 2.91 -29.92
CA THR A 516 -17.98 3.36 -29.06
C THR A 516 -18.02 2.67 -27.71
N SER A 517 -17.32 1.55 -27.55
CA SER A 517 -17.15 0.80 -26.30
C SER A 517 -15.78 0.13 -26.29
N PRO A 518 -15.17 -0.09 -25.11
CA PRO A 518 -13.80 -0.61 -25.02
C PRO A 518 -13.68 -2.09 -25.35
N ALA A 519 -14.77 -2.85 -25.27
CA ALA A 519 -14.78 -4.27 -25.56
C ALA A 519 -16.15 -4.74 -26.06
N MET A 520 -16.18 -5.97 -26.58
CA MET A 520 -17.38 -6.70 -27.03
C MET A 520 -17.30 -8.15 -26.56
N ASN A 521 -18.46 -8.79 -26.46
CA ASN A 521 -18.50 -10.24 -26.34
C ASN A 521 -17.82 -10.91 -27.54
N PRO A 522 -16.97 -11.91 -27.32
CA PRO A 522 -16.32 -12.62 -28.41
C PRO A 522 -17.31 -13.54 -29.14
N GLU A 523 -17.10 -13.69 -30.43
CA GLU A 523 -17.74 -14.76 -31.19
C GLU A 523 -17.04 -16.11 -30.90
N PRO A 524 -17.70 -17.25 -31.01
CA PRO A 524 -17.10 -18.56 -30.75
C PRO A 524 -15.82 -18.83 -31.54
N THR A 525 -15.74 -18.34 -32.79
CA THR A 525 -14.56 -18.46 -33.66
C THR A 525 -13.38 -17.62 -33.18
N ASP A 526 -13.62 -16.61 -32.36
CA ASP A 526 -12.60 -15.70 -31.85
C ASP A 526 -11.80 -16.28 -30.69
N LEU A 527 -12.23 -17.42 -30.13
CA LEU A 527 -11.55 -18.14 -29.08
C LEU A 527 -10.39 -19.02 -29.54
N ILE A 528 -10.10 -18.99 -30.86
CA ILE A 528 -8.95 -19.67 -31.44
C ILE A 528 -7.66 -18.97 -31.03
N THR A 529 -6.64 -19.74 -30.66
CA THR A 529 -5.34 -19.22 -30.29
C THR A 529 -4.66 -18.51 -31.46
N ALA A 530 -4.21 -17.28 -31.24
CA ALA A 530 -3.60 -16.42 -32.26
C ALA A 530 -2.07 -16.34 -32.13
N ASP A 531 -1.38 -17.47 -32.01
CA ASP A 531 0.04 -17.51 -31.57
C ASP A 531 1.00 -16.70 -32.45
N ASN A 532 0.72 -16.51 -33.73
CA ASN A 532 1.60 -15.78 -34.63
C ASN A 532 1.16 -14.34 -34.90
N GLU A 533 -0.12 -14.02 -34.88
CA GLU A 533 -0.64 -12.69 -35.18
C GLU A 533 -0.36 -11.68 -34.05
N TYR A 534 -0.33 -12.13 -32.82
CA TYR A 534 -0.06 -11.28 -31.64
C TYR A 534 1.35 -10.66 -31.63
N ARG A 535 2.32 -11.33 -32.31
CA ARG A 535 3.71 -10.86 -32.43
C ARG A 535 3.96 -9.97 -33.64
N HIS A 536 3.12 -10.04 -34.67
CA HIS A 536 3.37 -9.38 -35.95
C HIS A 536 2.92 -7.92 -36.03
N GLU A 537 2.14 -7.44 -35.05
CA GLU A 537 1.58 -6.08 -35.09
C GLU A 537 2.32 -5.03 -34.28
N GLY A 538 3.46 -5.39 -33.68
CA GLY A 538 4.29 -4.44 -32.91
C GLY A 538 3.71 -3.98 -31.59
N LEU A 539 2.49 -4.45 -31.24
CA LEU A 539 1.86 -4.11 -29.97
C LEU A 539 2.45 -4.95 -28.83
N ASP A 540 2.80 -4.29 -27.72
CA ASP A 540 3.09 -4.94 -26.44
C ASP A 540 1.82 -4.90 -25.56
N PRO A 541 1.07 -6.03 -25.45
CA PRO A 541 -0.16 -6.05 -24.68
C PRO A 541 0.05 -5.71 -23.20
N ALA A 542 1.23 -6.03 -22.65
CA ALA A 542 1.51 -5.76 -21.25
C ALA A 542 1.60 -4.26 -20.96
N LYS A 543 2.26 -3.51 -21.84
CA LYS A 543 2.35 -2.05 -21.72
C LYS A 543 0.99 -1.39 -21.91
N VAL A 544 0.24 -1.80 -22.94
CA VAL A 544 -1.09 -1.25 -23.22
C VAL A 544 -2.06 -1.51 -22.06
N ILE A 545 -2.15 -2.77 -21.60
CA ILE A 545 -3.01 -3.15 -20.50
C ILE A 545 -2.57 -2.42 -19.21
N GLY A 546 -1.26 -2.28 -18.97
CA GLY A 546 -0.73 -1.56 -17.81
C GLY A 546 -1.15 -0.08 -17.79
N SER A 547 -1.02 0.63 -18.90
CA SER A 547 -1.45 2.04 -19.02
C SER A 547 -2.97 2.19 -18.86
N MET A 548 -3.75 1.33 -19.53
CA MET A 548 -5.21 1.32 -19.35
C MET A 548 -5.62 0.95 -17.92
N GLN A 549 -4.91 0.02 -17.25
CA GLN A 549 -5.19 -0.38 -15.88
C GLN A 549 -4.90 0.74 -14.88
N TYR A 550 -3.83 1.51 -15.11
CA TYR A 550 -3.58 2.72 -14.31
C TYR A 550 -4.76 3.69 -14.42
N ALA A 551 -5.20 4.00 -15.63
CA ALA A 551 -6.36 4.86 -15.87
C ALA A 551 -7.64 4.27 -15.25
N ALA A 552 -7.88 2.96 -15.46
CA ALA A 552 -9.03 2.24 -14.92
C ALA A 552 -9.10 2.28 -13.39
N SER A 553 -7.98 2.19 -12.70
CA SER A 553 -7.95 2.25 -11.23
C SER A 553 -8.03 3.66 -10.68
N SER A 554 -7.68 4.68 -11.47
CA SER A 554 -7.57 6.07 -11.00
C SER A 554 -8.83 6.89 -11.27
N CYS A 555 -9.30 6.97 -12.54
CA CYS A 555 -10.38 7.85 -12.93
C CYS A 555 -11.22 7.37 -14.13
N ARG A 556 -10.95 6.15 -14.64
CA ARG A 556 -11.61 5.58 -15.83
C ARG A 556 -12.28 4.24 -15.50
N PRO A 557 -13.37 4.22 -14.70
CA PRO A 557 -14.13 2.99 -14.39
C PRO A 557 -14.60 2.26 -15.64
N ASP A 558 -14.81 2.97 -16.73
CA ASP A 558 -15.21 2.45 -18.04
C ASP A 558 -14.18 1.54 -18.72
N LEU A 559 -12.94 1.55 -18.27
CA LEU A 559 -11.88 0.64 -18.71
C LEU A 559 -11.69 -0.58 -17.77
N ALA A 560 -12.33 -0.60 -16.59
CA ALA A 560 -12.04 -1.60 -15.57
C ALA A 560 -12.31 -3.04 -16.04
N LEU A 561 -13.47 -3.28 -16.67
CA LEU A 561 -13.86 -4.60 -17.13
C LEU A 561 -12.95 -5.11 -18.26
N VAL A 562 -12.66 -4.27 -19.25
CA VAL A 562 -11.79 -4.68 -20.37
C VAL A 562 -10.38 -4.98 -19.89
N CYS A 563 -9.83 -4.18 -18.96
CA CYS A 563 -8.51 -4.43 -18.37
C CYS A 563 -8.48 -5.76 -17.60
N SER A 564 -9.49 -6.02 -16.78
CA SER A 564 -9.62 -7.27 -16.05
C SER A 564 -9.70 -8.48 -16.99
N SER A 565 -10.48 -8.37 -18.05
CA SER A 565 -10.64 -9.45 -19.05
C SER A 565 -9.38 -9.71 -19.84
N LEU A 566 -8.74 -8.64 -20.35
CA LEU A 566 -7.49 -8.75 -21.09
C LEU A 566 -6.33 -9.26 -20.21
N GLY A 567 -6.32 -8.90 -18.93
CA GLY A 567 -5.37 -9.42 -17.97
C GLY A 567 -5.48 -10.94 -17.79
N SER A 568 -6.69 -11.45 -17.69
CA SER A 568 -6.98 -12.89 -17.59
C SER A 568 -6.64 -13.66 -18.88
N GLU A 569 -6.82 -13.04 -20.05
CA GLU A 569 -6.56 -13.60 -21.38
C GLU A 569 -5.09 -13.54 -21.81
N ARG A 570 -4.27 -12.75 -21.14
CA ARG A 570 -2.88 -12.46 -21.54
C ARG A 570 -2.05 -13.70 -21.81
N GLN A 571 -2.26 -14.76 -21.05
CA GLN A 571 -1.52 -16.02 -21.22
C GLN A 571 -2.02 -16.85 -22.41
N LYS A 572 -3.31 -16.74 -22.78
CA LYS A 572 -3.94 -17.58 -23.80
C LYS A 572 -3.85 -17.03 -25.22
N LYS A 573 -3.63 -15.73 -25.40
CA LYS A 573 -3.45 -15.05 -26.69
C LYS A 573 -4.52 -15.41 -27.73
N THR A 574 -5.79 -15.17 -27.42
CA THR A 574 -6.90 -15.44 -28.33
C THR A 574 -7.13 -14.30 -29.32
N LEU A 575 -7.80 -14.58 -30.46
CA LEU A 575 -8.25 -13.53 -31.39
C LEU A 575 -9.22 -12.56 -30.69
N ALA A 576 -10.07 -13.06 -29.79
CA ALA A 576 -10.94 -12.23 -28.98
C ALA A 576 -10.17 -11.22 -28.14
N GLY A 577 -9.09 -11.66 -27.48
CA GLY A 577 -8.19 -10.79 -26.72
C GLY A 577 -7.56 -9.71 -27.59
N LEU A 578 -7.04 -10.07 -28.76
CA LEU A 578 -6.47 -9.12 -29.72
C LEU A 578 -7.49 -8.10 -30.24
N LYS A 579 -8.69 -8.57 -30.64
CA LYS A 579 -9.77 -7.69 -31.11
C LYS A 579 -10.18 -6.70 -30.00
N ASN A 580 -10.35 -7.17 -28.75
CA ASN A 580 -10.72 -6.31 -27.63
C ASN A 580 -9.56 -5.39 -27.19
N LEU A 581 -8.29 -5.82 -27.33
CA LEU A 581 -7.14 -4.93 -27.11
C LEU A 581 -7.15 -3.75 -28.10
N LYS A 582 -7.26 -4.02 -29.39
CA LYS A 582 -7.35 -2.98 -30.42
C LYS A 582 -8.57 -2.09 -30.25
N ARG A 583 -9.72 -2.68 -29.90
CA ARG A 583 -10.94 -1.94 -29.61
C ARG A 583 -10.79 -1.04 -28.41
N GLY A 584 -10.14 -1.52 -27.33
CA GLY A 584 -9.80 -0.72 -26.15
C GLY A 584 -8.92 0.49 -26.47
N ILE A 585 -7.90 0.30 -27.32
CA ILE A 585 -7.05 1.39 -27.81
C ILE A 585 -7.89 2.41 -28.61
N GLY A 586 -8.72 1.95 -29.57
CA GLY A 586 -9.61 2.84 -30.32
C GLY A 586 -10.61 3.58 -29.43
N TYR A 587 -11.12 2.94 -28.37
CA TYR A 587 -11.98 3.60 -27.41
C TYR A 587 -11.23 4.69 -26.63
N VAL A 588 -10.02 4.40 -26.18
CA VAL A 588 -9.15 5.40 -25.53
C VAL A 588 -8.86 6.55 -26.47
N ALA A 589 -8.51 6.30 -27.74
CA ALA A 589 -8.25 7.35 -28.73
C ALA A 589 -9.44 8.31 -28.89
N GLY A 590 -10.68 7.78 -28.84
CA GLY A 590 -11.91 8.58 -28.89
C GLY A 590 -12.32 9.24 -27.56
N THR A 591 -11.67 8.91 -26.45
CA THR A 591 -12.11 9.31 -25.09
C THR A 591 -10.95 9.72 -24.17
N VAL A 592 -9.81 10.13 -24.71
CA VAL A 592 -8.59 10.49 -23.95
C VAL A 592 -8.87 11.47 -22.80
N ASN A 593 -9.69 12.48 -23.07
CA ASN A 593 -10.03 13.55 -22.11
C ASN A 593 -11.19 13.19 -21.17
N MET A 594 -11.73 11.97 -21.25
CA MET A 594 -12.79 11.53 -20.35
C MET A 594 -12.24 11.24 -18.96
N GLY A 595 -13.02 11.54 -17.92
CA GLY A 595 -12.64 11.33 -16.53
C GLY A 595 -13.86 11.34 -15.60
N LEU A 596 -13.65 11.09 -14.31
CA LEU A 596 -14.68 11.21 -13.30
C LEU A 596 -15.05 12.69 -13.09
N ILE A 597 -16.33 12.99 -13.02
CA ILE A 597 -16.86 14.33 -12.74
C ILE A 597 -17.62 14.27 -11.41
N TYR A 598 -17.21 15.11 -10.47
CA TYR A 598 -17.83 15.29 -9.18
C TYR A 598 -18.67 16.56 -9.17
N HIS A 599 -19.87 16.44 -8.62
CA HIS A 599 -20.80 17.56 -8.51
C HIS A 599 -20.96 17.92 -7.05
N GLY A 600 -20.67 19.15 -6.68
CA GLY A 600 -20.87 19.64 -5.33
C GLY A 600 -22.32 19.43 -4.89
N ALA A 601 -22.54 18.48 -4.00
CA ALA A 601 -23.85 18.23 -3.43
C ALA A 601 -24.25 19.40 -2.50
N THR A 602 -25.53 19.75 -2.48
CA THR A 602 -26.07 20.71 -1.53
C THR A 602 -25.92 20.20 -0.10
N THR A 603 -25.13 20.89 0.68
CA THR A 603 -25.13 21.09 2.14
C THR A 603 -25.85 20.08 3.03
N SER A 604 -25.55 18.81 2.96
CA SER A 604 -25.91 17.88 4.04
C SER A 604 -24.63 17.40 4.73
N ARG A 605 -24.55 17.56 6.05
CA ARG A 605 -23.50 16.97 6.90
C ARG A 605 -23.54 15.45 6.90
N PHE A 606 -24.56 14.87 6.30
CA PHE A 606 -24.73 13.44 6.16
C PHE A 606 -24.15 13.00 4.83
N ALA A 607 -23.04 12.28 4.88
CA ALA A 607 -22.57 11.57 3.71
C ALA A 607 -23.53 10.40 3.43
N GLN A 608 -24.37 10.55 2.42
CA GLN A 608 -25.18 9.43 1.92
C GLN A 608 -24.29 8.55 1.06
N ILE A 609 -24.13 7.30 1.48
CA ILE A 609 -23.39 6.32 0.71
C ILE A 609 -24.40 5.39 0.02
N THR A 610 -24.16 5.10 -1.25
CA THR A 610 -24.94 4.16 -2.05
C THR A 610 -23.99 3.20 -2.75
N VAL A 611 -24.33 1.93 -2.79
CA VAL A 611 -23.53 0.88 -3.43
C VAL A 611 -24.39 0.13 -4.44
N TYR A 612 -23.84 -0.15 -5.60
CA TYR A 612 -24.37 -1.10 -6.57
C TYR A 612 -23.38 -2.25 -6.70
N VAL A 613 -23.90 -3.47 -6.68
CA VAL A 613 -23.08 -4.69 -6.80
C VAL A 613 -23.73 -5.66 -7.78
N ASP A 614 -22.89 -6.39 -8.50
CA ASP A 614 -23.27 -7.46 -9.42
C ASP A 614 -22.19 -8.53 -9.49
N SER A 615 -22.57 -9.74 -9.83
CA SER A 615 -21.62 -10.83 -10.07
C SER A 615 -22.05 -11.70 -11.25
N GLU A 616 -21.14 -11.90 -12.19
CA GLU A 616 -21.35 -12.82 -13.31
C GLU A 616 -20.94 -14.23 -12.90
N PHE A 617 -21.91 -15.17 -12.87
CA PHE A 617 -21.67 -16.58 -12.60
C PHE A 617 -21.05 -17.28 -13.79
N GLY A 618 -19.71 -17.30 -13.88
CA GLY A 618 -18.93 -18.14 -14.80
C GLY A 618 -19.18 -18.00 -16.29
N GLY A 619 -20.36 -17.55 -16.70
CA GLY A 619 -20.81 -17.45 -18.07
C GLY A 619 -20.83 -18.79 -18.83
N ASP A 620 -21.11 -18.76 -20.13
CA ASP A 620 -20.77 -19.87 -21.00
C ASP A 620 -19.24 -19.82 -21.23
N LEU A 621 -18.51 -20.76 -20.63
CA LEU A 621 -17.06 -20.89 -20.74
C LEU A 621 -16.53 -20.89 -22.19
N LYS A 622 -17.38 -21.24 -23.15
CA LYS A 622 -17.07 -21.20 -24.58
C LYS A 622 -17.22 -19.81 -25.19
N LEU A 623 -17.99 -18.92 -24.56
CA LEU A 623 -18.35 -17.61 -25.11
C LEU A 623 -17.78 -16.45 -24.30
N THR A 624 -17.20 -16.71 -23.12
CA THR A 624 -16.67 -15.67 -22.25
C THR A 624 -15.14 -15.61 -22.29
N MET A 625 -14.59 -14.42 -22.13
CA MET A 625 -13.16 -14.22 -21.92
C MET A 625 -12.73 -14.60 -20.49
N ASN A 626 -13.53 -15.42 -19.76
CA ASN A 626 -13.22 -15.91 -18.42
C ASN A 626 -12.86 -17.41 -18.48
N PRO A 627 -11.60 -17.76 -18.78
CA PRO A 627 -11.20 -19.14 -18.99
C PRO A 627 -11.15 -19.97 -17.71
N THR A 628 -11.24 -19.37 -16.55
CA THR A 628 -11.09 -20.05 -15.25
C THR A 628 -12.43 -20.59 -14.74
N GLY A 629 -13.56 -20.16 -15.29
CA GLY A 629 -14.89 -20.48 -14.75
C GLY A 629 -15.19 -19.86 -13.39
N ARG A 630 -14.30 -19.04 -12.86
CA ARG A 630 -14.49 -18.30 -11.61
C ARG A 630 -15.45 -17.14 -11.85
N PRO A 631 -16.36 -16.84 -10.92
CA PRO A 631 -17.26 -15.70 -11.08
C PRO A 631 -16.48 -14.40 -11.10
N ARG A 632 -17.01 -13.42 -11.82
CA ARG A 632 -16.49 -12.04 -11.79
C ARG A 632 -17.47 -11.19 -11.01
N TYR A 633 -16.99 -10.48 -10.00
CA TYR A 633 -17.79 -9.51 -9.27
C TYR A 633 -17.35 -8.08 -9.60
N GLY A 634 -18.30 -7.17 -9.43
CA GLY A 634 -18.05 -5.74 -9.59
C GLY A 634 -18.96 -4.91 -8.73
N PHE A 635 -18.47 -3.75 -8.33
CA PHE A 635 -19.24 -2.80 -7.54
C PHE A 635 -18.81 -1.36 -7.78
N GLY A 636 -19.71 -0.43 -7.48
CA GLY A 636 -19.44 1.00 -7.38
C GLY A 636 -19.99 1.56 -6.09
N ILE A 637 -19.15 2.33 -5.37
CA ILE A 637 -19.49 3.02 -4.11
C ILE A 637 -19.54 4.52 -4.38
N PHE A 638 -20.69 5.11 -4.10
CA PHE A 638 -20.93 6.54 -4.28
C PHE A 638 -21.05 7.24 -2.93
N VAL A 639 -20.41 8.38 -2.79
CA VAL A 639 -20.66 9.34 -1.72
C VAL A 639 -21.43 10.49 -2.33
N GLY A 640 -22.67 10.67 -1.92
CA GLY A 640 -23.60 11.51 -2.69
C GLY A 640 -23.83 10.94 -4.09
N ASN A 641 -23.45 11.70 -5.11
CA ASN A 641 -23.50 11.26 -6.51
C ASN A 641 -22.11 10.93 -7.08
N ASP A 642 -21.06 11.09 -6.29
CA ASP A 642 -19.68 10.97 -6.72
C ASP A 642 -19.18 9.54 -6.53
N LEU A 643 -18.70 8.89 -7.60
CA LEU A 643 -18.12 7.55 -7.55
C LEU A 643 -16.73 7.61 -6.92
N VAL A 644 -16.60 7.18 -5.66
CA VAL A 644 -15.33 7.25 -4.92
C VAL A 644 -14.56 5.93 -4.92
N ALA A 645 -15.25 4.79 -4.98
CA ALA A 645 -14.61 3.48 -5.09
C ALA A 645 -15.35 2.58 -6.07
N TYR A 646 -14.61 1.77 -6.81
CA TYR A 646 -15.16 0.79 -7.75
C TYR A 646 -14.16 -0.32 -7.99
N ARG A 647 -14.65 -1.48 -8.37
CA ARG A 647 -13.80 -2.64 -8.64
C ARG A 647 -14.43 -3.57 -9.64
N THR A 648 -13.58 -4.23 -10.42
CA THR A 648 -13.87 -5.42 -11.22
C THR A 648 -12.80 -6.45 -10.92
N LYS A 649 -13.18 -7.64 -10.42
CA LYS A 649 -12.22 -8.71 -10.12
C LYS A 649 -12.87 -10.08 -10.32
N SER A 650 -12.12 -11.07 -10.82
CA SER A 650 -12.51 -12.47 -10.75
C SER A 650 -12.35 -12.98 -9.31
N ALA A 651 -13.30 -13.78 -8.84
CA ALA A 651 -13.21 -14.41 -7.54
C ALA A 651 -12.05 -15.41 -7.48
N ASP A 652 -11.54 -15.66 -6.30
CA ASP A 652 -10.41 -16.58 -6.11
C ASP A 652 -10.86 -18.06 -6.18
N THR A 653 -12.17 -18.31 -6.05
CA THR A 653 -12.77 -19.65 -6.06
C THR A 653 -13.83 -19.81 -7.12
N VAL A 654 -14.04 -21.06 -7.59
CA VAL A 654 -15.19 -21.46 -8.42
C VAL A 654 -16.40 -21.65 -7.51
N VAL A 655 -17.58 -21.26 -7.99
CA VAL A 655 -18.84 -21.38 -7.26
C VAL A 655 -19.85 -22.24 -8.02
N LEU A 656 -20.82 -22.80 -7.29
CA LEU A 656 -21.76 -23.76 -7.83
C LEU A 656 -23.14 -23.16 -8.20
N SER A 657 -23.36 -21.88 -7.91
CA SER A 657 -24.62 -21.20 -8.21
C SER A 657 -24.43 -19.69 -8.41
N SER A 658 -25.35 -19.07 -9.17
CA SER A 658 -25.36 -17.61 -9.33
C SER A 658 -25.55 -16.90 -7.99
N ALA A 659 -26.42 -17.39 -7.12
CA ALA A 659 -26.61 -16.81 -5.80
C ALA A 659 -25.33 -16.81 -4.95
N ASN A 660 -24.47 -17.83 -5.09
CA ASN A 660 -23.19 -17.87 -4.39
C ASN A 660 -22.18 -16.88 -5.00
N ALA A 661 -22.20 -16.69 -6.33
CA ALA A 661 -21.39 -15.66 -6.98
C ALA A 661 -21.77 -14.26 -6.47
N GLU A 662 -23.10 -13.98 -6.42
CA GLU A 662 -23.60 -12.68 -5.95
C GLU A 662 -23.26 -12.41 -4.47
N ILE A 663 -23.32 -13.42 -3.62
CA ILE A 663 -22.91 -13.30 -2.22
C ILE A 663 -21.42 -12.94 -2.10
N ILE A 664 -20.56 -13.52 -2.93
CA ILE A 664 -19.12 -13.14 -2.96
C ILE A 664 -18.98 -11.67 -3.34
N GLY A 665 -19.67 -11.23 -4.39
CA GLY A 665 -19.69 -9.83 -4.80
C GLY A 665 -20.19 -8.90 -3.70
N LEU A 666 -21.28 -9.28 -3.06
CA LEU A 666 -21.89 -8.53 -1.96
C LEU A 666 -20.92 -8.40 -0.77
N SER A 667 -20.28 -9.51 -0.39
CA SER A 667 -19.29 -9.53 0.70
C SER A 667 -18.10 -8.63 0.40
N GLU A 668 -17.54 -8.71 -0.80
CA GLU A 668 -16.40 -7.87 -1.22
C GLU A 668 -16.81 -6.39 -1.31
N ALA A 669 -17.99 -6.09 -1.83
CA ALA A 669 -18.51 -4.73 -1.85
C ALA A 669 -18.68 -4.18 -0.43
N CYS A 670 -19.27 -4.98 0.48
CA CYS A 670 -19.45 -4.61 1.89
C CYS A 670 -18.12 -4.39 2.61
N ARG A 671 -17.07 -5.17 2.31
CA ARG A 671 -15.74 -4.97 2.88
C ARG A 671 -15.16 -3.61 2.51
N HIS A 672 -15.20 -3.25 1.23
CA HIS A 672 -14.78 -1.93 0.76
C HIS A 672 -15.68 -0.80 1.27
N LEU A 673 -16.97 -1.06 1.38
CA LEU A 673 -17.94 -0.13 1.97
C LEU A 673 -17.62 0.16 3.44
N THR A 674 -17.34 -0.87 4.24
CA THR A 674 -17.00 -0.70 5.66
C THR A 674 -15.77 0.17 5.82
N TRP A 675 -14.72 -0.08 5.02
CA TRP A 675 -13.53 0.77 5.02
C TRP A 675 -13.88 2.22 4.65
N THR A 676 -14.68 2.45 3.61
CA THR A 676 -15.10 3.80 3.19
C THR A 676 -15.97 4.48 4.26
N ARG A 677 -16.89 3.73 4.89
CA ARG A 677 -17.71 4.26 6.00
C ARG A 677 -16.85 4.67 7.19
N ASN A 678 -15.90 3.82 7.55
CA ASN A 678 -15.03 4.06 8.68
C ASN A 678 -14.10 5.25 8.41
N LEU A 679 -13.55 5.38 7.20
CA LEU A 679 -12.78 6.57 6.79
C LEU A 679 -13.61 7.85 6.94
N LEU A 680 -14.87 7.86 6.47
CA LEU A 680 -15.74 9.02 6.60
C LEU A 680 -16.14 9.31 8.06
N LYS A 681 -16.35 8.26 8.87
CA LYS A 681 -16.62 8.42 10.33
C LYS A 681 -15.40 9.03 11.03
N ASP A 682 -14.21 8.58 10.68
CA ASP A 682 -12.94 9.07 11.21
C ASP A 682 -12.73 10.55 10.85
N LEU A 683 -13.12 10.95 9.64
CA LEU A 683 -13.20 12.33 9.21
C LEU A 683 -14.40 13.11 9.82
N GLY A 684 -15.10 12.55 10.79
CA GLY A 684 -16.16 13.20 11.54
C GLY A 684 -17.53 13.23 10.88
N PHE A 685 -17.74 12.54 9.75
CA PHE A 685 -19.05 12.53 9.09
C PHE A 685 -20.03 11.58 9.79
N LYS A 686 -21.24 12.07 10.05
CA LYS A 686 -22.37 11.23 10.50
C LYS A 686 -22.94 10.46 9.30
N LEU A 687 -23.02 9.15 9.41
CA LEU A 687 -23.50 8.27 8.34
C LEU A 687 -24.84 7.65 8.71
N SER A 688 -25.79 7.70 7.77
CA SER A 688 -26.98 6.86 7.81
C SER A 688 -26.65 5.44 7.34
N PRO A 689 -27.57 4.46 7.55
CA PRO A 689 -27.46 3.15 6.94
C PRO A 689 -27.21 3.25 5.43
N THR A 690 -26.24 2.50 4.92
CA THR A 690 -25.92 2.51 3.50
C THR A 690 -26.85 1.61 2.72
N VAL A 691 -27.42 2.13 1.65
CA VAL A 691 -28.21 1.31 0.72
C VAL A 691 -27.29 0.59 -0.24
N VAL A 692 -27.38 -0.75 -0.25
CA VAL A 692 -26.68 -1.63 -1.20
C VAL A 692 -27.73 -2.22 -2.14
N TYR A 693 -27.60 -1.91 -3.43
CA TYR A 693 -28.47 -2.41 -4.47
C TYR A 693 -27.93 -3.70 -5.07
N GLU A 694 -28.78 -4.74 -5.07
CA GLU A 694 -28.54 -6.11 -5.54
C GLU A 694 -29.73 -6.58 -6.37
N ASP A 695 -29.50 -7.27 -7.48
CA ASP A 695 -30.59 -7.73 -8.35
C ASP A 695 -30.97 -9.22 -8.18
N ASN A 696 -30.21 -9.96 -7.38
CA ASN A 696 -30.48 -11.37 -7.11
C ASN A 696 -31.29 -11.55 -5.82
N ALA A 697 -32.58 -11.81 -5.95
CA ALA A 697 -33.49 -12.02 -4.80
C ALA A 697 -33.04 -13.17 -3.87
N ALA A 698 -32.36 -14.21 -4.39
CA ALA A 698 -31.85 -15.30 -3.57
C ALA A 698 -30.66 -14.84 -2.72
N ALA A 699 -29.74 -14.06 -3.29
CA ALA A 699 -28.61 -13.45 -2.57
C ALA A 699 -29.11 -12.51 -1.48
N ILE A 700 -30.05 -11.61 -1.79
CA ILE A 700 -30.71 -10.73 -0.79
C ILE A 700 -31.31 -11.55 0.35
N SER A 701 -32.06 -12.59 0.01
CA SER A 701 -32.68 -13.47 1.02
C SER A 701 -31.65 -14.18 1.90
N ILE A 702 -30.53 -14.59 1.35
CA ILE A 702 -29.44 -15.21 2.12
C ILE A 702 -28.81 -14.17 3.05
N ALA A 703 -28.53 -12.99 2.55
CA ALA A 703 -27.87 -11.90 3.30
C ALA A 703 -28.72 -11.29 4.41
N THR A 704 -30.06 -11.33 4.30
CA THR A 704 -31.01 -10.71 5.26
C THR A 704 -31.66 -11.66 6.26
N ARG A 705 -31.60 -12.99 6.03
CA ARG A 705 -32.20 -13.96 6.93
C ARG A 705 -31.41 -14.16 8.21
N ALA A 706 -32.09 -14.28 9.34
CA ALA A 706 -31.50 -14.49 10.65
C ALA A 706 -30.85 -15.87 10.84
N TYR A 707 -31.13 -16.87 9.99
CA TYR A 707 -30.66 -18.26 10.15
C TYR A 707 -30.29 -18.90 8.82
N LEU A 708 -29.33 -19.83 8.88
CA LEU A 708 -28.92 -20.65 7.74
C LEU A 708 -29.92 -21.79 7.52
N THR A 709 -30.33 -21.99 6.29
CA THR A 709 -31.14 -23.17 5.90
C THR A 709 -30.26 -24.36 5.60
N SER A 710 -30.80 -25.57 5.55
CA SER A 710 -30.07 -26.78 5.16
C SER A 710 -29.39 -26.65 3.78
N ARG A 711 -29.98 -25.86 2.87
CA ARG A 711 -29.44 -25.58 1.52
C ARG A 711 -28.29 -24.58 1.49
N THR A 712 -28.12 -23.80 2.56
CA THR A 712 -27.10 -22.73 2.64
C THR A 712 -26.00 -23.03 3.64
N ARG A 713 -25.91 -24.26 4.17
CA ARG A 713 -24.90 -24.67 5.18
C ARG A 713 -23.46 -24.64 4.66
N HIS A 714 -23.27 -24.71 3.36
CA HIS A 714 -21.96 -24.63 2.69
C HIS A 714 -21.50 -23.18 2.41
N ILE A 715 -22.30 -22.20 2.81
CA ILE A 715 -22.00 -20.79 2.63
C ILE A 715 -20.99 -20.37 3.71
N HIS A 716 -19.86 -19.79 3.29
CA HIS A 716 -18.71 -19.47 4.14
C HIS A 716 -18.97 -18.34 5.14
N LEU A 717 -18.06 -18.18 6.11
CA LEU A 717 -18.01 -17.07 7.09
C LEU A 717 -18.13 -15.67 6.45
N ARG A 718 -17.71 -15.50 5.19
CA ARG A 718 -17.89 -14.27 4.41
C ARG A 718 -19.35 -13.79 4.35
N ASP A 719 -20.29 -14.73 4.31
CA ASP A 719 -21.70 -14.42 4.19
C ASP A 719 -22.31 -13.98 5.52
N LEU A 720 -21.72 -14.44 6.62
CA LEU A 720 -22.09 -14.00 7.97
C LEU A 720 -21.74 -12.54 8.17
N TYR A 721 -20.64 -12.06 7.58
CA TYR A 721 -20.21 -10.67 7.65
C TYR A 721 -21.26 -9.70 7.09
N VAL A 722 -21.82 -9.99 5.92
CA VAL A 722 -22.88 -9.14 5.33
C VAL A 722 -24.10 -9.09 6.25
N ARG A 723 -24.48 -10.23 6.85
CA ARG A 723 -25.59 -10.30 7.80
C ARG A 723 -25.35 -9.49 9.05
N GLU A 724 -24.14 -9.51 9.56
CA GLU A 724 -23.75 -8.70 10.71
C GLU A 724 -23.99 -7.22 10.43
N LEU A 725 -23.51 -6.71 9.29
CA LEU A 725 -23.72 -5.32 8.88
C LEU A 725 -25.21 -4.96 8.73
N VAL A 726 -26.02 -5.87 8.20
CA VAL A 726 -27.47 -5.67 8.10
C VAL A 726 -28.13 -5.69 9.48
N THR A 727 -27.73 -6.60 10.35
CA THR A 727 -28.26 -6.71 11.72
C THR A 727 -27.89 -5.50 12.58
N ASN A 728 -26.70 -4.98 12.41
CA ASN A 728 -26.21 -3.76 13.11
C ASN A 728 -26.85 -2.48 12.57
N GLY A 729 -27.57 -2.56 11.44
CA GLY A 729 -28.17 -1.40 10.79
C GLY A 729 -27.18 -0.50 10.05
N ASP A 730 -25.95 -0.98 9.79
CA ASP A 730 -24.98 -0.25 8.98
C ASP A 730 -25.32 -0.30 7.49
N VAL A 731 -25.96 -1.36 7.05
CA VAL A 731 -26.32 -1.64 5.65
C VAL A 731 -27.77 -2.03 5.53
N GLU A 732 -28.43 -1.51 4.50
CA GLU A 732 -29.74 -1.91 4.03
C GLU A 732 -29.62 -2.46 2.61
N ILE A 733 -29.95 -3.74 2.39
CA ILE A 733 -29.89 -4.33 1.05
C ILE A 733 -31.23 -4.14 0.38
N ARG A 734 -31.25 -3.53 -0.80
CA ARG A 734 -32.46 -3.29 -1.60
C ARG A 734 -32.35 -3.97 -2.95
N TYR A 735 -33.48 -4.50 -3.38
CA TYR A 735 -33.59 -5.05 -4.72
C TYR A 735 -33.57 -3.93 -5.78
N VAL A 736 -32.82 -4.16 -6.83
CA VAL A 736 -32.83 -3.36 -8.06
C VAL A 736 -33.10 -4.27 -9.26
N LYS A 737 -33.78 -3.78 -10.28
CA LYS A 737 -33.96 -4.58 -11.51
C LYS A 737 -32.62 -4.73 -12.24
N THR A 738 -32.35 -5.88 -12.82
CA THR A 738 -31.08 -6.14 -13.54
C THR A 738 -30.77 -5.09 -14.60
N ASN A 739 -31.77 -4.63 -15.36
CA ASN A 739 -31.56 -3.58 -16.36
C ASN A 739 -31.34 -2.17 -15.80
N GLU A 740 -31.52 -1.99 -14.50
CA GLU A 740 -31.27 -0.75 -13.72
C GLU A 740 -30.03 -0.87 -12.83
N ASN A 741 -29.46 -2.09 -12.72
CA ASN A 741 -28.24 -2.32 -11.94
C ASN A 741 -27.01 -1.82 -12.71
N ILE A 742 -26.51 -0.65 -12.32
CA ILE A 742 -25.32 -0.06 -12.97
C ILE A 742 -24.05 -0.88 -12.71
N ALA A 743 -24.03 -1.80 -11.74
CA ALA A 743 -22.87 -2.66 -11.47
C ALA A 743 -22.67 -3.73 -12.53
N ASP A 744 -23.68 -4.08 -13.34
CA ASP A 744 -23.52 -4.89 -14.57
C ASP A 744 -22.39 -4.38 -15.48
N PHE A 745 -22.11 -3.10 -15.40
CA PHE A 745 -21.02 -2.45 -16.12
C PHE A 745 -19.62 -3.01 -15.78
N PHE A 746 -19.46 -3.50 -14.57
CA PHE A 746 -18.20 -4.03 -14.08
C PHE A 746 -18.01 -5.53 -14.31
N THR A 747 -19.07 -6.22 -14.69
CA THR A 747 -19.08 -7.69 -14.79
C THR A 747 -19.35 -8.19 -16.21
N LYS A 748 -20.20 -7.51 -16.98
CA LYS A 748 -20.71 -7.97 -18.28
C LYS A 748 -20.41 -6.96 -19.40
N PHE A 749 -19.97 -7.44 -20.57
CA PHE A 749 -19.90 -6.59 -21.75
C PHE A 749 -21.31 -6.27 -22.24
N GLN A 750 -21.63 -4.99 -22.28
CA GLN A 750 -22.98 -4.52 -22.56
C GLN A 750 -23.14 -4.06 -24.01
N PRO A 751 -24.38 -4.10 -24.57
CA PRO A 751 -24.70 -3.38 -25.79
C PRO A 751 -24.34 -1.90 -25.70
N VAL A 752 -23.89 -1.30 -26.79
CA VAL A 752 -23.36 0.08 -26.83
C VAL A 752 -24.31 1.12 -26.19
N ALA A 753 -25.63 0.97 -26.41
CA ALA A 753 -26.61 1.89 -25.85
C ALA A 753 -26.63 1.85 -24.30
N THR A 754 -26.72 0.66 -23.74
CA THR A 754 -26.69 0.42 -22.27
C THR A 754 -25.35 0.83 -21.70
N PHE A 755 -24.25 0.45 -22.36
CA PHE A 755 -22.90 0.84 -21.96
C PHE A 755 -22.76 2.35 -21.81
N ARG A 756 -23.25 3.15 -22.77
CA ARG A 756 -23.18 4.61 -22.68
C ARG A 756 -23.98 5.15 -21.49
N ILE A 757 -25.18 4.66 -21.26
CA ILE A 757 -26.02 5.12 -20.14
C ILE A 757 -25.30 4.85 -18.81
N HIS A 758 -24.83 3.62 -18.59
CA HIS A 758 -24.15 3.25 -17.34
C HIS A 758 -22.81 3.99 -17.18
N ARG A 759 -22.03 4.11 -18.28
CA ARG A 759 -20.81 4.92 -18.30
C ARG A 759 -21.07 6.34 -17.84
N ASP A 760 -22.07 6.99 -18.42
CA ASP A 760 -22.34 8.40 -18.16
C ASP A 760 -22.80 8.64 -16.72
N ILE A 761 -23.50 7.66 -16.12
CA ILE A 761 -23.81 7.67 -14.68
C ILE A 761 -22.54 7.47 -13.85
N LEU A 762 -21.74 6.45 -14.14
CA LEU A 762 -20.53 6.12 -13.36
C LEU A 762 -19.46 7.23 -13.47
N MET A 763 -19.38 7.89 -14.62
CA MET A 763 -18.46 9.02 -14.85
C MET A 763 -18.97 10.34 -14.26
N GLY A 764 -20.18 10.40 -13.70
CA GLY A 764 -20.78 11.61 -13.18
C GLY A 764 -21.31 12.58 -14.27
N ILE A 765 -21.40 12.14 -15.54
CA ILE A 765 -21.98 12.95 -16.62
C ILE A 765 -23.51 13.09 -16.42
N CYS A 766 -24.14 12.04 -15.93
CA CYS A 766 -25.54 12.02 -15.56
C CYS A 766 -25.70 11.66 -14.07
N PRO A 767 -26.71 12.21 -13.37
CA PRO A 767 -26.93 11.87 -11.97
C PRO A 767 -27.37 10.42 -11.80
N VAL A 768 -26.98 9.81 -10.68
CA VAL A 768 -27.44 8.50 -10.27
C VAL A 768 -28.93 8.55 -9.98
N LYS A 769 -29.72 7.80 -10.72
CA LYS A 769 -31.15 7.64 -10.39
C LYS A 769 -31.22 6.73 -9.15
N ARG A 770 -31.60 7.30 -8.02
CA ARG A 770 -31.90 6.52 -6.81
C ARG A 770 -33.26 5.85 -7.01
N ALA A 771 -33.25 4.51 -6.99
CA ALA A 771 -34.46 3.71 -7.11
C ALA A 771 -35.36 3.82 -5.86
#